data_8edce014db6fedfe324efb7a4db3d048
#
_entry.id   8edce014db6fedfe324efb7a4db3d048
#
_cell.length_a   1.000
_cell.length_b   1.000
_cell.length_c   1.000
_cell.angle_alpha   90.00
_cell.angle_beta   90.00
_cell.angle_gamma   90.00
#
_symmetry.space_group_name_H-M   'P 1'
#
loop_
_entity.id
_entity.type
_entity.pdbx_description
1 polymer ?
#
loop_
_entity_poly.entity_id
_entity_poly.type
_entity_poly.pdbx_seq_one_letter_code
_entity_poly.pdbx_strand_id
1 'polypeptide(L)'
;MRRSAVLGLALAAAYGAWGLAQPAGAPTRVTLSQGTSMAAALSPDGRTIALDLLGALWLVPAEGGPARRLLEDGYDAHAPAWSPDGSRLAFQAYARDTWHLWTIRADGSDLREITAGPFDDREPHWSPDGTRLAFSSDRSGHYDVWTVTLATGELTRVTTHPANDSMPAWSPDGRDIAFVSDREARGIYARRVDTGAERLLAGDKAVLYTPSWTPDGTTVAYVAVDGPATRLMVGGTNIAGPQEDVFPFRASWASPTELLYTADGVVKRRARAGGEARTVPFTAEVAFTRTPYTLRAREFSPEGPQPVRGLMHPAISPDGAAIVFAALGDLWLVATTDERPEPRRLTDDAFVETNPVWAPDGRTVAFSSDRDGGVALWTLDVASGAVRRVVGDGTTAAFSPDGRRLAYLDGESVLRVVEVASRESRQVHTRIFEPGRPSWAPDGKAVVMSALKPYSTRFREGTNQVLWVAVDPTPTPDGRAAFAPDRWMDPIPHKSVGMRENLGPVWSPDGRSMAAIVDGFLTVYPVARDGTPAGPPTRLSPELASSPSWTADGRRLAYQAAGGLRVVDVVDGRVRQIAPRLTWTAAPPPPAVTVHAGRLFDGRAGSAVQRDVDVVIEGRRIVRVAPHRDDQHRGEVVDASAGTVVPGLIESHTHLSKAYGEAQGRLWLAFGVTTVRNPATNAFEGQEEREAIESGRRIGPRVVTTGEPLDGSRIYYPGGVALDGGGLVDQQLARAEALGFDFIKTYVRLPDRLQQRIIEGAHRAGLPVTSHEIYPAVAYGADGVEHVRGTSRRGYSPKMSELRRSYGDVEQLLIASGMTITPTITIQGGFQVLTARDPWWVEDPRVARLFPPAVAEAGRALRASPLAGAELAAREALVAPQERLVGALVRGGGRVIAGTDSPINPYGVALLSELEHYVRGGLSPADAIRTATAVPAEAFGLGRDLGTIEAGKLADLVVVDGDPLARITDLRRTRLTVRGGVVHPVDRLLAPR
;
A
#
# COMPACT_ATOMS: atom_id res chain seq x y z
N MET A 1 -14.11 -14.65 57.80
CA MET A 1 -14.48 -13.33 57.26
C MET A 1 -13.39 -12.30 57.56
N ARG A 2 -12.71 -11.77 56.63
CA ARG A 2 -11.61 -10.80 56.58
C ARG A 2 -10.35 -11.40 55.93
N ARG A 3 -10.39 -11.55 54.63
CA ARG A 3 -9.20 -11.60 53.75
C ARG A 3 -9.67 -11.66 52.26
N SER A 4 -10.48 -10.70 51.82
CA SER A 4 -10.89 -10.61 50.40
C SER A 4 -11.18 -9.15 49.98
N ALA A 5 -10.45 -8.20 50.53
CA ALA A 5 -10.70 -6.77 50.23
C ALA A 5 -9.45 -5.97 49.92
N VAL A 6 -8.33 -6.59 49.50
CA VAL A 6 -7.08 -5.86 49.17
C VAL A 6 -6.61 -6.07 47.73
N LEU A 7 -7.23 -6.94 46.93
CA LEU A 7 -6.84 -7.10 45.51
C LEU A 7 -7.71 -6.32 44.53
N GLY A 8 -8.69 -5.56 44.99
CA GLY A 8 -9.61 -4.78 44.16
C GLY A 8 -9.21 -3.32 43.94
N LEU A 9 -8.21 -2.79 44.60
CA LEU A 9 -7.83 -1.36 44.50
C LEU A 9 -6.54 -1.08 43.71
N ALA A 10 -5.81 -2.10 43.29
CA ALA A 10 -4.59 -1.92 42.52
C ALA A 10 -4.81 -1.89 40.97
N LEU A 11 -6.00 -2.27 40.49
CA LEU A 11 -6.37 -2.21 39.07
C LEU A 11 -7.19 -0.97 38.69
N ALA A 12 -7.64 -0.18 39.65
CA ALA A 12 -8.37 1.07 39.39
C ALA A 12 -7.48 2.32 39.33
N ALA A 13 -6.20 2.22 39.66
CA ALA A 13 -5.27 3.34 39.64
C ALA A 13 -4.49 3.49 38.33
N ALA A 14 -4.64 2.59 37.35
CA ALA A 14 -3.97 2.67 36.04
C ALA A 14 -4.85 3.28 34.93
N TYR A 15 -6.11 3.63 35.23
CA TYR A 15 -7.05 4.25 34.28
C TYR A 15 -7.35 5.74 34.57
N GLY A 16 -6.54 6.40 35.34
CA GLY A 16 -6.80 7.75 35.84
C GLY A 16 -5.87 8.87 35.39
N ALA A 17 -5.28 8.76 34.17
CA ALA A 17 -4.61 9.92 33.54
C ALA A 17 -5.19 10.11 32.13
N TRP A 18 -6.47 10.46 32.04
CA TRP A 18 -7.01 11.10 30.83
C TRP A 18 -6.36 12.48 30.76
N GLY A 19 -5.32 12.59 29.95
CA GLY A 19 -4.74 13.88 29.62
C GLY A 19 -5.85 14.77 29.07
N LEU A 20 -6.04 15.92 29.68
CA LEU A 20 -6.89 16.99 29.15
C LEU A 20 -6.47 17.21 27.70
N ALA A 21 -7.40 17.06 26.76
CA ALA A 21 -7.16 17.35 25.36
C ALA A 21 -6.55 18.75 25.26
N GLN A 22 -5.37 18.86 24.64
CA GLN A 22 -4.80 20.18 24.39
C GLN A 22 -5.81 20.96 23.55
N PRO A 23 -6.01 22.28 23.83
CA PRO A 23 -6.96 23.07 23.06
C PRO A 23 -6.58 23.03 21.59
N ALA A 24 -7.55 22.74 20.73
CA ALA A 24 -7.35 22.76 19.29
C ALA A 24 -6.80 24.12 18.87
N GLY A 25 -5.76 24.11 18.01
CA GLY A 25 -5.23 25.34 17.42
C GLY A 25 -6.31 26.09 16.61
N ALA A 26 -6.07 27.32 16.27
CA ALA A 26 -6.92 28.05 15.34
C ALA A 26 -6.99 27.28 13.99
N PRO A 27 -8.15 27.22 13.34
CA PRO A 27 -8.29 26.52 12.07
C PRO A 27 -7.41 27.15 10.98
N THR A 28 -6.66 26.30 10.28
CA THR A 28 -5.95 26.70 9.06
C THR A 28 -6.98 26.89 7.97
N ARG A 29 -6.97 28.05 7.30
CA ARG A 29 -7.84 28.37 6.17
C ARG A 29 -7.05 28.43 4.88
N VAL A 30 -7.55 27.78 3.85
CA VAL A 30 -6.96 27.77 2.50
C VAL A 30 -8.05 28.18 1.52
N THR A 31 -7.76 29.21 0.70
CA THR A 31 -8.65 29.65 -0.35
C THR A 31 -8.18 29.05 -1.67
N LEU A 32 -8.98 28.14 -2.22
CA LEU A 32 -8.70 27.43 -3.45
C LEU A 32 -9.40 28.10 -4.63
N SER A 33 -8.68 28.24 -5.74
CA SER A 33 -9.20 28.70 -7.03
C SER A 33 -8.95 27.71 -8.16
N GLN A 34 -8.34 26.57 -7.82
CA GLN A 34 -8.05 25.47 -8.71
C GLN A 34 -8.32 24.15 -8.00
N GLY A 35 -8.66 23.10 -8.76
CA GLY A 35 -8.83 21.75 -8.25
C GLY A 35 -8.26 20.72 -9.20
N THR A 36 -7.64 19.70 -8.62
CA THR A 36 -7.09 18.55 -9.33
C THR A 36 -8.19 17.51 -9.52
N SER A 37 -8.43 17.09 -10.76
CA SER A 37 -9.40 16.02 -11.08
C SER A 37 -10.82 16.29 -10.52
N MET A 38 -11.40 17.44 -10.81
CA MET A 38 -12.74 17.85 -10.40
C MET A 38 -13.76 17.78 -11.53
N ALA A 39 -15.00 17.37 -11.24
CA ALA A 39 -16.12 17.39 -12.17
C ALA A 39 -16.98 18.67 -11.97
N ALA A 40 -17.63 19.14 -13.04
CA ALA A 40 -18.53 20.28 -12.99
C ALA A 40 -19.80 20.03 -13.80
N ALA A 41 -20.96 20.37 -13.24
CA ALA A 41 -22.26 20.25 -13.89
C ALA A 41 -23.01 21.59 -13.84
N LEU A 42 -23.49 22.08 -14.99
CA LEU A 42 -24.27 23.30 -15.09
C LEU A 42 -25.74 23.00 -14.84
N SER A 43 -26.43 23.85 -14.03
CA SER A 43 -27.86 23.75 -13.80
C SER A 43 -28.67 23.98 -15.09
N PRO A 44 -29.86 23.40 -15.22
CA PRO A 44 -30.68 23.54 -16.43
C PRO A 44 -31.07 24.99 -16.75
N ASP A 45 -31.17 25.88 -15.75
CA ASP A 45 -31.43 27.32 -15.94
C ASP A 45 -30.17 28.14 -16.32
N GLY A 46 -29.00 27.47 -16.37
CA GLY A 46 -27.72 28.07 -16.76
C GLY A 46 -27.09 29.01 -15.72
N ARG A 47 -27.59 29.04 -14.47
CA ARG A 47 -27.19 30.04 -13.46
C ARG A 47 -26.22 29.52 -12.42
N THR A 48 -26.14 28.20 -12.20
CA THR A 48 -25.34 27.59 -11.11
C THR A 48 -24.51 26.42 -11.64
N ILE A 49 -23.29 26.31 -11.22
CA ILE A 49 -22.41 25.17 -11.46
C ILE A 49 -22.32 24.37 -10.17
N ALA A 50 -22.62 23.09 -10.22
CA ALA A 50 -22.25 22.14 -9.18
C ALA A 50 -20.84 21.61 -9.47
N LEU A 51 -19.96 21.66 -8.48
CA LEU A 51 -18.55 21.29 -8.58
C LEU A 51 -18.24 20.26 -7.51
N ASP A 52 -17.56 19.17 -7.86
CA ASP A 52 -16.91 18.31 -6.86
C ASP A 52 -15.46 18.76 -6.66
N LEU A 53 -15.15 19.18 -5.48
CA LEU A 53 -13.79 19.58 -5.10
C LEU A 53 -13.47 18.98 -3.74
N LEU A 54 -12.36 18.21 -3.66
CA LEU A 54 -11.90 17.57 -2.43
C LEU A 54 -12.95 16.60 -1.80
N GLY A 55 -13.68 15.86 -2.62
CA GLY A 55 -14.70 14.90 -2.12
C GLY A 55 -15.92 15.56 -1.50
N ALA A 56 -16.16 16.85 -1.76
CA ALA A 56 -17.33 17.61 -1.34
C ALA A 56 -17.99 18.26 -2.54
N LEU A 57 -19.31 18.51 -2.44
CA LEU A 57 -20.06 19.25 -3.44
C LEU A 57 -20.09 20.74 -3.11
N TRP A 58 -19.89 21.56 -4.14
CA TRP A 58 -19.89 23.01 -4.06
C TRP A 58 -20.81 23.59 -5.13
N LEU A 59 -21.44 24.71 -4.83
CA LEU A 59 -22.22 25.48 -5.80
C LEU A 59 -21.49 26.80 -6.09
N VAL A 60 -21.30 27.09 -7.37
CA VAL A 60 -20.62 28.28 -7.88
C VAL A 60 -21.59 29.01 -8.83
N PRO A 61 -21.69 30.34 -8.82
CA PRO A 61 -22.42 31.08 -9.86
C PRO A 61 -21.84 30.75 -11.25
N ALA A 62 -22.71 30.66 -12.25
CA ALA A 62 -22.29 30.25 -13.60
C ALA A 62 -21.31 31.20 -14.28
N GLU A 63 -21.23 32.46 -13.85
CA GLU A 63 -20.26 33.44 -14.32
C GLU A 63 -18.99 33.51 -13.44
N GLY A 64 -18.93 32.68 -12.39
CA GLY A 64 -17.84 32.62 -11.42
C GLY A 64 -18.13 33.36 -10.13
N GLY A 65 -17.24 33.19 -9.16
CA GLY A 65 -17.35 33.80 -7.83
C GLY A 65 -17.11 32.84 -6.67
N PRO A 66 -17.54 33.21 -5.46
CA PRO A 66 -17.35 32.37 -4.27
C PRO A 66 -18.20 31.09 -4.36
N ALA A 67 -17.56 29.97 -4.09
CA ALA A 67 -18.21 28.67 -4.00
C ALA A 67 -18.87 28.49 -2.63
N ARG A 68 -20.10 28.00 -2.62
CA ARG A 68 -20.80 27.60 -1.40
C ARG A 68 -20.76 26.09 -1.26
N ARG A 69 -20.22 25.59 -0.18
CA ARG A 69 -20.22 24.17 0.15
C ARG A 69 -21.63 23.65 0.40
N LEU A 70 -21.95 22.47 -0.16
CA LEU A 70 -23.29 21.88 -0.09
C LEU A 70 -23.35 20.71 0.89
N LEU A 71 -22.26 19.92 1.03
CA LEU A 71 -22.15 18.75 1.90
C LEU A 71 -21.01 18.89 2.88
N GLU A 72 -21.16 18.31 4.07
CA GLU A 72 -20.10 18.13 5.06
C GLU A 72 -19.10 17.06 4.64
N ASP A 73 -17.97 16.93 5.38
CA ASP A 73 -16.98 15.87 5.17
C ASP A 73 -17.57 14.49 5.52
N GLY A 74 -16.94 13.42 4.96
CA GLY A 74 -17.29 12.03 5.23
C GLY A 74 -18.23 11.38 4.21
N TYR A 75 -18.54 12.08 3.11
CA TYR A 75 -19.31 11.52 1.99
C TYR A 75 -18.45 11.15 0.79
N ASP A 76 -17.29 11.78 0.62
CA ASP A 76 -16.47 11.64 -0.59
C ASP A 76 -17.31 11.70 -1.87
N ALA A 77 -18.03 12.83 -2.02
CA ALA A 77 -19.06 13.02 -3.03
C ALA A 77 -18.49 13.45 -4.38
N HIS A 78 -18.89 12.79 -5.47
CA HIS A 78 -18.38 13.01 -6.82
C HIS A 78 -19.43 12.90 -7.91
N ALA A 79 -19.06 13.38 -9.12
CA ALA A 79 -19.85 13.29 -10.34
C ALA A 79 -21.26 13.87 -10.18
N PRO A 80 -21.41 15.16 -9.81
CA PRO A 80 -22.73 15.77 -9.66
C PRO A 80 -23.48 15.82 -10.99
N ALA A 81 -24.79 15.57 -10.93
CA ALA A 81 -25.72 15.68 -12.06
C ALA A 81 -27.01 16.37 -11.62
N TRP A 82 -27.39 17.44 -12.28
CA TRP A 82 -28.63 18.15 -11.99
C TRP A 82 -29.87 17.41 -12.47
N SER A 83 -30.92 17.41 -11.68
CA SER A 83 -32.28 17.03 -12.15
C SER A 83 -32.74 17.95 -13.25
N PRO A 84 -33.60 17.49 -14.19
CA PRO A 84 -34.06 18.30 -15.31
C PRO A 84 -34.80 19.58 -14.89
N ASP A 85 -35.46 19.58 -13.72
CA ASP A 85 -36.14 20.73 -13.13
C ASP A 85 -35.20 21.66 -12.31
N GLY A 86 -33.92 21.29 -12.17
CA GLY A 86 -32.92 22.04 -11.42
C GLY A 86 -33.11 22.04 -9.90
N SER A 87 -34.04 21.24 -9.36
CA SER A 87 -34.34 21.26 -7.92
C SER A 87 -33.39 20.40 -7.08
N ARG A 88 -32.73 19.40 -7.70
CA ARG A 88 -31.90 18.41 -7.03
C ARG A 88 -30.60 18.14 -7.77
N LEU A 89 -29.64 17.63 -7.03
CA LEU A 89 -28.40 17.01 -7.54
C LEU A 89 -28.41 15.52 -7.22
N ALA A 90 -28.11 14.68 -8.19
CA ALA A 90 -27.65 13.31 -7.96
C ALA A 90 -26.13 13.27 -7.99
N PHE A 91 -25.53 12.39 -7.20
CA PHE A 91 -24.08 12.20 -7.12
C PHE A 91 -23.77 10.82 -6.59
N GLN A 92 -22.56 10.35 -6.82
CA GLN A 92 -22.02 9.16 -6.14
C GLN A 92 -21.32 9.57 -4.86
N ALA A 93 -21.47 8.79 -3.79
CA ALA A 93 -20.77 9.04 -2.53
C ALA A 93 -20.25 7.76 -1.88
N TYR A 94 -19.08 7.86 -1.25
CA TYR A 94 -18.44 6.79 -0.48
C TYR A 94 -18.64 7.04 1.02
N ALA A 95 -19.88 7.09 1.45
CA ALA A 95 -20.23 7.40 2.84
C ALA A 95 -20.05 6.19 3.79
N ARG A 96 -19.98 4.99 3.24
CA ARG A 96 -19.81 3.71 3.95
C ARG A 96 -18.63 2.94 3.34
N ASP A 97 -18.81 1.67 2.98
CA ASP A 97 -17.77 0.79 2.43
C ASP A 97 -17.83 0.61 0.91
N THR A 98 -18.87 1.15 0.27
CA THR A 98 -19.13 1.07 -1.16
C THR A 98 -19.66 2.38 -1.68
N TRP A 99 -19.55 2.58 -2.99
CA TRP A 99 -20.12 3.73 -3.68
C TRP A 99 -21.62 3.54 -3.85
N HIS A 100 -22.41 4.55 -3.42
CA HIS A 100 -23.84 4.57 -3.64
C HIS A 100 -24.27 5.87 -4.28
N LEU A 101 -25.45 5.84 -4.91
CA LEU A 101 -26.09 7.01 -5.45
C LEU A 101 -26.84 7.75 -4.34
N TRP A 102 -26.68 9.05 -4.34
CA TRP A 102 -27.34 9.96 -3.42
C TRP A 102 -27.99 11.09 -4.18
N THR A 103 -29.03 11.70 -3.59
CA THR A 103 -29.61 12.96 -4.07
C THR A 103 -29.70 13.96 -2.94
N ILE A 104 -29.59 15.25 -3.28
CA ILE A 104 -29.70 16.38 -2.36
C ILE A 104 -30.40 17.53 -3.08
N ARG A 105 -31.19 18.34 -2.37
CA ARG A 105 -31.73 19.56 -2.94
C ARG A 105 -30.62 20.62 -3.14
N ALA A 106 -30.85 21.55 -4.10
CA ALA A 106 -29.93 22.64 -4.38
C ALA A 106 -29.70 23.60 -3.19
N ASP A 107 -30.61 23.65 -2.24
CA ASP A 107 -30.45 24.41 -1.00
C ASP A 107 -29.64 23.68 0.09
N GLY A 108 -29.33 22.39 -0.12
CA GLY A 108 -28.60 21.51 0.82
C GLY A 108 -29.52 20.68 1.70
N SER A 109 -30.81 20.79 1.56
CA SER A 109 -31.77 19.98 2.31
C SER A 109 -32.08 18.64 1.64
N ASP A 110 -32.80 17.76 2.35
CA ASP A 110 -33.39 16.52 1.85
C ASP A 110 -32.33 15.60 1.17
N LEU A 111 -31.21 15.35 1.88
CA LEU A 111 -30.21 14.38 1.48
C LEU A 111 -30.77 12.96 1.57
N ARG A 112 -30.71 12.20 0.48
CA ARG A 112 -31.25 10.82 0.39
C ARG A 112 -30.28 9.87 -0.26
N GLU A 113 -30.08 8.71 0.34
CA GLU A 113 -29.42 7.55 -0.28
C GLU A 113 -30.43 6.87 -1.22
N ILE A 114 -30.03 6.62 -2.46
CA ILE A 114 -30.90 6.07 -3.50
C ILE A 114 -30.63 4.59 -3.74
N THR A 115 -29.36 4.19 -3.66
CA THR A 115 -28.96 2.79 -3.81
C THR A 115 -28.20 2.32 -2.57
N ALA A 116 -28.21 1.00 -2.31
CA ALA A 116 -27.54 0.39 -1.17
C ALA A 116 -27.07 -1.04 -1.51
N GLY A 117 -26.28 -1.62 -0.61
CA GLY A 117 -25.77 -3.00 -0.74
C GLY A 117 -24.25 -3.06 -0.83
N PRO A 118 -23.68 -4.27 -1.08
CA PRO A 118 -22.23 -4.46 -1.12
C PRO A 118 -21.63 -4.14 -2.50
N PHE A 119 -22.32 -3.42 -3.35
CA PHE A 119 -21.95 -3.10 -4.72
C PHE A 119 -21.54 -1.64 -4.87
N ASP A 120 -20.71 -1.35 -5.86
CA ASP A 120 -20.34 0.00 -6.24
C ASP A 120 -21.30 0.52 -7.32
N ASP A 121 -22.10 1.53 -6.97
CA ASP A 121 -22.99 2.26 -7.86
C ASP A 121 -22.40 3.64 -8.12
N ARG A 122 -22.08 3.95 -9.40
CA ARG A 122 -21.27 5.12 -9.78
C ARG A 122 -21.87 5.87 -10.96
N GLU A 123 -21.47 7.15 -11.13
CA GLU A 123 -21.65 7.94 -12.35
C GLU A 123 -23.13 8.16 -12.71
N PRO A 124 -23.95 8.72 -11.80
CA PRO A 124 -25.38 8.91 -12.04
C PRO A 124 -25.67 9.89 -13.18
N HIS A 125 -26.76 9.64 -13.90
CA HIS A 125 -27.34 10.56 -14.87
C HIS A 125 -28.85 10.48 -14.90
N TRP A 126 -29.51 11.63 -14.82
CA TRP A 126 -30.96 11.74 -14.81
C TRP A 126 -31.58 11.41 -16.16
N SER A 127 -32.70 10.72 -16.15
CA SER A 127 -33.62 10.66 -17.32
C SER A 127 -34.23 12.03 -17.58
N PRO A 128 -34.55 12.41 -18.84
CA PRO A 128 -35.09 13.72 -19.17
C PRO A 128 -36.41 14.04 -18.48
N ASP A 129 -37.20 13.01 -18.12
CA ASP A 129 -38.43 13.15 -17.36
C ASP A 129 -38.26 13.26 -15.84
N GLY A 130 -37.02 13.16 -15.35
CA GLY A 130 -36.65 13.24 -13.95
C GLY A 130 -37.11 12.08 -13.06
N THR A 131 -37.62 11.00 -13.67
CA THR A 131 -38.16 9.86 -12.90
C THR A 131 -37.19 8.77 -12.58
N ARG A 132 -36.06 8.68 -13.32
CA ARG A 132 -35.05 7.65 -13.19
C ARG A 132 -33.62 8.21 -13.17
N LEU A 133 -32.71 7.43 -12.56
CA LEU A 133 -31.27 7.60 -12.71
C LEU A 133 -30.68 6.41 -13.45
N ALA A 134 -29.84 6.66 -14.47
CA ALA A 134 -28.95 5.65 -15.03
C ALA A 134 -27.61 5.74 -14.30
N PHE A 135 -26.94 4.58 -14.10
CA PHE A 135 -25.69 4.49 -13.36
C PHE A 135 -24.91 3.23 -13.74
N SER A 136 -23.63 3.19 -13.39
CA SER A 136 -22.77 2.03 -13.52
C SER A 136 -22.80 1.22 -12.22
N SER A 137 -22.95 -0.12 -12.32
CA SER A 137 -22.92 -0.99 -11.13
C SER A 137 -22.21 -2.32 -11.39
N ASP A 138 -21.45 -2.79 -10.40
CA ASP A 138 -20.77 -4.09 -10.47
C ASP A 138 -21.59 -5.27 -9.90
N ARG A 139 -22.85 -5.07 -9.60
CA ARG A 139 -23.75 -6.07 -8.98
C ARG A 139 -23.98 -7.34 -9.80
N SER A 140 -23.67 -7.31 -11.09
CA SER A 140 -23.75 -8.47 -11.99
C SER A 140 -22.43 -9.27 -12.08
N GLY A 141 -21.40 -8.92 -11.30
CA GLY A 141 -20.07 -9.54 -11.37
C GLY A 141 -19.09 -8.82 -12.31
N HIS A 142 -19.57 -7.79 -13.00
CA HIS A 142 -18.82 -6.83 -13.81
C HIS A 142 -19.65 -5.54 -13.91
N TYR A 143 -19.05 -4.45 -14.36
CA TYR A 143 -19.80 -3.20 -14.49
C TYR A 143 -20.78 -3.27 -15.67
N ASP A 144 -22.04 -3.00 -15.36
CA ASP A 144 -23.11 -2.79 -16.31
C ASP A 144 -23.80 -1.44 -16.08
N VAL A 145 -24.50 -0.98 -17.09
CA VAL A 145 -25.45 0.12 -16.96
C VAL A 145 -26.75 -0.38 -16.36
N TRP A 146 -27.19 0.28 -15.31
CA TRP A 146 -28.44 0.05 -14.61
C TRP A 146 -29.27 1.32 -14.56
N THR A 147 -30.56 1.18 -14.33
CA THR A 147 -31.44 2.31 -13.97
C THR A 147 -32.16 2.03 -12.66
N VAL A 148 -32.40 3.10 -11.89
CA VAL A 148 -33.26 3.07 -10.71
C VAL A 148 -34.44 4.01 -10.91
N THR A 149 -35.66 3.51 -10.65
CA THR A 149 -36.89 4.33 -10.63
C THR A 149 -37.03 4.98 -9.27
N LEU A 150 -36.98 6.31 -9.19
CA LEU A 150 -36.87 7.04 -7.91
C LEU A 150 -38.10 6.90 -7.01
N ALA A 151 -39.24 6.71 -7.58
CA ALA A 151 -40.49 6.57 -6.83
C ALA A 151 -40.63 5.21 -6.15
N THR A 152 -40.08 4.15 -6.73
CA THR A 152 -40.27 2.76 -6.26
C THR A 152 -38.97 2.14 -5.74
N GLY A 153 -37.78 2.66 -6.09
CA GLY A 153 -36.49 2.04 -5.86
C GLY A 153 -36.20 0.84 -6.79
N GLU A 154 -37.05 0.58 -7.79
CA GLU A 154 -36.89 -0.55 -8.72
C GLU A 154 -35.65 -0.40 -9.57
N LEU A 155 -34.81 -1.45 -9.57
CA LEU A 155 -33.57 -1.54 -10.31
C LEU A 155 -33.78 -2.34 -11.60
N THR A 156 -33.36 -1.81 -12.73
CA THR A 156 -33.40 -2.49 -14.02
C THR A 156 -32.03 -2.51 -14.66
N ARG A 157 -31.54 -3.71 -15.02
CA ARG A 157 -30.29 -3.88 -15.78
C ARG A 157 -30.52 -3.47 -17.23
N VAL A 158 -29.69 -2.53 -17.72
CA VAL A 158 -29.80 -2.01 -19.10
C VAL A 158 -28.86 -2.78 -20.02
N THR A 159 -27.60 -3.00 -19.65
CA THR A 159 -26.61 -3.73 -20.47
C THR A 159 -26.34 -5.12 -19.88
N THR A 160 -25.95 -6.06 -20.73
CA THR A 160 -25.73 -7.49 -20.36
C THR A 160 -24.51 -8.10 -21.04
N HIS A 161 -23.66 -7.30 -21.67
CA HIS A 161 -22.44 -7.77 -22.30
C HIS A 161 -21.42 -8.17 -21.23
N PRO A 162 -20.60 -9.22 -21.41
CA PRO A 162 -19.61 -9.65 -20.41
C PRO A 162 -18.45 -8.69 -20.17
N ALA A 163 -18.23 -7.70 -21.05
CA ALA A 163 -17.30 -6.60 -20.83
C ALA A 163 -17.91 -5.54 -19.90
N ASN A 164 -17.07 -4.67 -19.30
CA ASN A 164 -17.60 -3.57 -18.50
C ASN A 164 -18.26 -2.52 -19.39
N ASP A 165 -19.50 -2.16 -19.05
CA ASP A 165 -20.26 -1.05 -19.59
C ASP A 165 -20.49 -0.02 -18.49
N SER A 166 -20.11 1.26 -18.70
CA SER A 166 -20.05 2.25 -17.63
C SER A 166 -20.26 3.68 -18.13
N MET A 167 -20.38 4.64 -17.20
CA MET A 167 -20.51 6.07 -17.46
C MET A 167 -21.74 6.43 -18.32
N PRO A 168 -22.96 5.99 -17.95
CA PRO A 168 -24.13 6.17 -18.76
C PRO A 168 -24.56 7.62 -18.90
N ALA A 169 -25.18 7.95 -20.07
CA ALA A 169 -25.82 9.25 -20.33
C ALA A 169 -27.12 9.05 -21.11
N TRP A 170 -28.24 9.52 -20.58
CA TRP A 170 -29.53 9.56 -21.26
C TRP A 170 -29.49 10.53 -22.45
N SER A 171 -30.06 10.13 -23.56
CA SER A 171 -30.34 11.05 -24.67
C SER A 171 -31.37 12.11 -24.29
N PRO A 172 -31.38 13.31 -24.92
CA PRO A 172 -32.33 14.37 -24.61
C PRO A 172 -33.81 13.96 -24.80
N ASP A 173 -34.09 13.04 -25.69
CA ASP A 173 -35.42 12.50 -25.96
C ASP A 173 -35.82 11.31 -25.07
N GLY A 174 -34.89 10.84 -24.20
CA GLY A 174 -35.10 9.72 -23.28
C GLY A 174 -35.17 8.35 -23.93
N ARG A 175 -34.85 8.20 -25.21
CA ARG A 175 -34.95 6.94 -25.94
C ARG A 175 -33.70 6.09 -25.91
N ASP A 176 -32.54 6.70 -25.78
CA ASP A 176 -31.24 6.04 -25.78
C ASP A 176 -30.45 6.34 -24.52
N ILE A 177 -29.60 5.38 -24.12
CA ILE A 177 -28.55 5.60 -23.13
C ILE A 177 -27.21 5.36 -23.81
N ALA A 178 -26.35 6.38 -23.85
CA ALA A 178 -24.96 6.23 -24.27
C ALA A 178 -24.12 5.74 -23.08
N PHE A 179 -23.09 4.94 -23.32
CA PHE A 179 -22.19 4.41 -22.30
C PHE A 179 -20.83 4.05 -22.91
N VAL A 180 -19.80 4.00 -22.07
CA VAL A 180 -18.46 3.53 -22.43
C VAL A 180 -18.42 2.02 -22.25
N SER A 181 -17.85 1.30 -23.21
CA SER A 181 -17.66 -0.16 -23.16
C SER A 181 -16.21 -0.54 -23.44
N ASP A 182 -15.68 -1.49 -22.64
CA ASP A 182 -14.34 -2.07 -22.83
C ASP A 182 -14.33 -3.39 -23.62
N ARG A 183 -15.43 -3.71 -24.30
CA ARG A 183 -15.53 -4.85 -25.24
C ARG A 183 -14.45 -4.78 -26.33
N GLU A 184 -14.22 -5.84 -27.09
CA GLU A 184 -13.14 -5.93 -28.09
C GLU A 184 -13.09 -4.69 -29.00
N ALA A 185 -14.22 -4.24 -29.50
CA ALA A 185 -14.37 -2.95 -30.17
C ALA A 185 -14.65 -1.85 -29.13
N ARG A 186 -13.60 -1.43 -28.41
CA ARG A 186 -13.72 -0.38 -27.38
C ARG A 186 -14.33 0.89 -27.95
N GLY A 187 -15.26 1.49 -27.17
CA GLY A 187 -15.92 2.70 -27.66
C GLY A 187 -17.06 3.19 -26.78
N ILE A 188 -17.72 4.21 -27.29
CA ILE A 188 -18.98 4.71 -26.75
C ILE A 188 -20.11 4.11 -27.59
N TYR A 189 -20.99 3.41 -26.93
CA TYR A 189 -22.18 2.79 -27.50
C TYR A 189 -23.43 3.54 -27.05
N ALA A 190 -24.48 3.45 -27.85
CA ALA A 190 -25.83 3.82 -27.43
C ALA A 190 -26.75 2.60 -27.51
N ARG A 191 -27.53 2.40 -26.45
CA ARG A 191 -28.58 1.37 -26.38
C ARG A 191 -29.95 2.00 -26.39
N ARG A 192 -30.79 1.56 -27.28
CA ARG A 192 -32.21 1.94 -27.32
C ARG A 192 -32.94 1.24 -26.17
N VAL A 193 -33.61 2.03 -25.35
CA VAL A 193 -34.20 1.55 -24.08
C VAL A 193 -35.37 0.61 -24.30
N ASP A 194 -36.22 0.89 -25.29
CA ASP A 194 -37.42 0.12 -25.62
C ASP A 194 -37.12 -1.20 -26.37
N THR A 195 -36.15 -1.19 -27.29
CA THR A 195 -35.85 -2.34 -28.16
C THR A 195 -34.61 -3.11 -27.76
N GLY A 196 -33.73 -2.50 -26.95
CA GLY A 196 -32.44 -3.06 -26.60
C GLY A 196 -31.40 -3.01 -27.73
N ALA A 197 -31.70 -2.41 -28.90
CA ALA A 197 -30.77 -2.28 -30.01
C ALA A 197 -29.58 -1.38 -29.64
N GLU A 198 -28.37 -1.85 -29.97
CA GLU A 198 -27.13 -1.14 -29.70
C GLU A 198 -26.47 -0.63 -30.98
N ARG A 199 -25.81 0.53 -30.90
CA ARG A 199 -24.99 1.08 -31.98
C ARG A 199 -23.76 1.75 -31.43
N LEU A 200 -22.64 1.66 -32.14
CA LEU A 200 -21.41 2.38 -31.86
C LEU A 200 -21.59 3.87 -32.23
N LEU A 201 -21.30 4.77 -31.28
CA LEU A 201 -21.30 6.23 -31.50
C LEU A 201 -19.87 6.76 -31.77
N ALA A 202 -18.88 6.23 -31.05
CA ALA A 202 -17.48 6.61 -31.21
C ALA A 202 -16.58 5.44 -30.82
N GLY A 203 -15.53 5.18 -31.63
CA GLY A 203 -14.45 4.25 -31.34
C GLY A 203 -13.12 4.95 -31.47
N ASP A 204 -12.18 4.67 -30.59
CA ASP A 204 -10.81 5.20 -30.60
C ASP A 204 -9.86 4.18 -29.96
N LYS A 205 -8.56 4.27 -30.28
CA LYS A 205 -7.50 3.53 -29.56
C LYS A 205 -7.23 4.10 -28.17
N ALA A 206 -7.57 5.37 -27.98
CA ALA A 206 -7.51 6.08 -26.69
C ALA A 206 -8.54 5.49 -25.70
N VAL A 207 -8.30 5.74 -24.42
CA VAL A 207 -9.29 5.46 -23.37
C VAL A 207 -10.36 6.55 -23.42
N LEU A 208 -11.63 6.16 -23.59
CA LEU A 208 -12.76 7.07 -23.70
C LEU A 208 -13.50 7.19 -22.36
N TYR A 209 -13.98 8.40 -22.06
CA TYR A 209 -14.64 8.73 -20.80
C TYR A 209 -15.93 9.52 -21.04
N THR A 210 -16.91 9.31 -20.18
CA THR A 210 -18.06 10.18 -19.85
C THR A 210 -18.77 10.84 -21.04
N PRO A 211 -19.55 10.07 -21.83
CA PRO A 211 -20.33 10.65 -22.91
C PRO A 211 -21.37 11.68 -22.41
N SER A 212 -21.60 12.73 -23.20
CA SER A 212 -22.60 13.76 -23.02
C SER A 212 -23.29 14.04 -24.36
N TRP A 213 -24.57 13.72 -24.47
CA TRP A 213 -25.30 13.96 -25.72
C TRP A 213 -25.36 15.45 -26.07
N THR A 214 -25.19 15.74 -27.36
CA THR A 214 -25.51 17.08 -27.88
C THR A 214 -26.98 17.40 -27.64
N PRO A 215 -27.36 18.67 -27.44
CA PRO A 215 -28.75 19.03 -27.19
C PRO A 215 -29.74 18.61 -28.30
N ASP A 216 -29.23 18.47 -29.53
CA ASP A 216 -29.99 17.96 -30.67
C ASP A 216 -30.09 16.43 -30.72
N GLY A 217 -29.45 15.69 -29.80
CA GLY A 217 -29.45 14.24 -29.72
C GLY A 217 -28.74 13.50 -30.86
N THR A 218 -27.99 14.20 -31.71
CA THR A 218 -27.41 13.61 -32.93
C THR A 218 -26.07 12.94 -32.70
N THR A 219 -25.29 13.40 -31.71
CA THR A 219 -23.96 12.87 -31.37
C THR A 219 -23.62 13.10 -29.90
N VAL A 220 -22.41 12.74 -29.50
CA VAL A 220 -21.93 12.90 -28.13
C VAL A 220 -20.64 13.71 -28.08
N ALA A 221 -20.49 14.48 -26.98
CA ALA A 221 -19.19 14.95 -26.51
C ALA A 221 -18.60 13.91 -25.54
N TYR A 222 -17.28 13.78 -25.49
CA TYR A 222 -16.57 12.83 -24.60
C TYR A 222 -15.11 13.24 -24.45
N VAL A 223 -14.45 12.71 -23.41
CA VAL A 223 -13.02 12.89 -23.22
C VAL A 223 -12.27 11.66 -23.72
N ALA A 224 -11.18 11.84 -24.43
CA ALA A 224 -10.28 10.80 -24.88
C ALA A 224 -8.87 11.06 -24.31
N VAL A 225 -8.28 10.01 -23.67
CA VAL A 225 -6.94 10.06 -23.07
C VAL A 225 -6.01 9.09 -23.79
N ASP A 226 -4.90 9.61 -24.32
CA ASP A 226 -3.91 8.82 -25.05
C ASP A 226 -2.49 9.23 -24.62
N GLY A 227 -1.91 8.46 -23.71
CA GLY A 227 -0.60 8.74 -23.14
C GLY A 227 -0.51 10.16 -22.53
N PRO A 228 0.37 11.03 -23.03
CA PRO A 228 0.53 12.38 -22.51
C PRO A 228 -0.43 13.42 -23.13
N ALA A 229 -1.55 12.98 -23.69
CA ALA A 229 -2.53 13.87 -24.33
C ALA A 229 -3.94 13.58 -23.86
N THR A 230 -4.70 14.64 -23.58
CA THR A 230 -6.15 14.61 -23.34
C THR A 230 -6.87 15.42 -24.42
N ARG A 231 -8.04 14.98 -24.83
CA ARG A 231 -8.84 15.59 -25.89
C ARG A 231 -10.29 15.72 -25.48
N LEU A 232 -10.92 16.84 -25.76
CA LEU A 232 -12.37 17.00 -25.66
C LEU A 232 -12.97 16.81 -27.06
N MET A 233 -13.67 15.72 -27.26
CA MET A 233 -14.21 15.32 -28.55
C MET A 233 -15.68 15.66 -28.66
N VAL A 234 -16.10 16.17 -29.81
CA VAL A 234 -17.53 16.38 -30.15
C VAL A 234 -17.76 15.85 -31.57
N GLY A 235 -18.59 14.82 -31.71
CA GLY A 235 -18.87 14.22 -33.02
C GLY A 235 -17.63 13.76 -33.79
N GLY A 236 -16.58 13.26 -33.07
CA GLY A 236 -15.32 12.83 -33.64
C GLY A 236 -14.27 13.92 -33.85
N THR A 237 -14.59 15.18 -33.56
CA THR A 237 -13.66 16.34 -33.70
C THR A 237 -13.10 16.73 -32.34
N ASN A 238 -11.77 16.86 -32.22
CA ASN A 238 -11.15 17.42 -31.02
C ASN A 238 -11.33 18.95 -31.02
N ILE A 239 -11.92 19.47 -29.96
CA ILE A 239 -12.13 20.92 -29.78
C ILE A 239 -11.22 21.51 -28.68
N ALA A 240 -10.50 20.68 -27.90
CA ALA A 240 -9.55 21.14 -26.90
C ALA A 240 -8.23 21.64 -27.52
N GLY A 241 -7.51 22.49 -26.80
CA GLY A 241 -6.17 22.93 -27.14
C GLY A 241 -5.15 21.79 -27.10
N PRO A 242 -4.02 21.90 -27.79
CA PRO A 242 -3.07 20.80 -27.99
C PRO A 242 -2.31 20.37 -26.73
N GLN A 243 -2.27 21.20 -25.68
CA GLN A 243 -1.61 20.92 -24.41
C GLN A 243 -2.56 21.08 -23.20
N GLU A 244 -3.85 21.17 -23.50
CA GLU A 244 -4.86 21.34 -22.47
C GLU A 244 -5.05 20.03 -21.70
N ASP A 245 -5.03 20.11 -20.37
CA ASP A 245 -5.24 18.97 -19.47
C ASP A 245 -6.73 18.82 -19.19
N VAL A 246 -7.47 18.26 -20.15
CA VAL A 246 -8.91 18.03 -20.02
C VAL A 246 -9.15 16.88 -19.05
N PHE A 247 -9.93 17.14 -18.00
CA PHE A 247 -10.24 16.11 -17.00
C PHE A 247 -11.30 15.12 -17.53
N PRO A 248 -11.20 13.84 -17.16
CA PRO A 248 -12.03 12.78 -17.72
C PRO A 248 -13.45 12.76 -17.13
N PHE A 249 -14.08 13.94 -17.02
CA PHE A 249 -15.43 14.11 -16.47
C PHE A 249 -16.39 14.63 -17.54
N ARG A 250 -17.70 14.43 -17.26
CA ARG A 250 -18.76 14.77 -18.20
C ARG A 250 -18.82 16.27 -18.43
N ALA A 251 -18.76 16.68 -19.70
CA ALA A 251 -19.04 18.03 -20.11
C ALA A 251 -20.56 18.32 -20.04
N SER A 252 -20.92 19.53 -19.62
CA SER A 252 -22.31 20.04 -19.62
C SER A 252 -22.54 20.98 -20.79
N TRP A 253 -23.72 20.95 -21.41
CA TRP A 253 -24.10 21.89 -22.47
C TRP A 253 -24.70 23.16 -21.86
N ALA A 254 -24.05 24.30 -22.10
CA ALA A 254 -24.56 25.62 -21.69
C ALA A 254 -25.56 26.17 -22.71
N SER A 255 -25.43 25.77 -23.97
CA SER A 255 -26.33 26.06 -25.07
C SER A 255 -26.10 25.03 -26.19
N PRO A 256 -26.90 24.99 -27.26
CA PRO A 256 -26.60 24.13 -28.41
C PRO A 256 -25.22 24.33 -29.03
N THR A 257 -24.59 25.43 -28.74
CA THR A 257 -23.28 25.84 -29.35
C THR A 257 -22.14 26.03 -28.33
N GLU A 258 -22.36 25.81 -27.00
CA GLU A 258 -21.37 26.04 -25.96
C GLU A 258 -21.37 24.92 -24.92
N LEU A 259 -20.18 24.43 -24.55
CA LEU A 259 -19.94 23.43 -23.49
C LEU A 259 -19.24 24.07 -22.30
N LEU A 260 -19.57 23.54 -21.10
CA LEU A 260 -18.84 23.73 -19.87
C LEU A 260 -18.12 22.41 -19.52
N TYR A 261 -16.84 22.48 -19.20
CA TYR A 261 -16.01 21.32 -18.85
C TYR A 261 -14.89 21.73 -17.88
N THR A 262 -14.14 20.78 -17.36
CA THR A 262 -13.01 21.03 -16.46
C THR A 262 -11.68 20.66 -17.14
N ALA A 263 -10.73 21.56 -17.03
CA ALA A 263 -9.39 21.38 -17.57
C ALA A 263 -8.40 22.33 -16.88
N ASP A 264 -7.11 21.99 -16.86
CA ASP A 264 -6.03 22.82 -16.31
C ASP A 264 -6.32 23.34 -14.89
N GLY A 265 -7.03 22.56 -14.08
CA GLY A 265 -7.39 22.91 -12.69
C GLY A 265 -8.56 23.88 -12.57
N VAL A 266 -9.23 24.27 -13.65
CA VAL A 266 -10.31 25.29 -13.64
C VAL A 266 -11.54 24.81 -14.41
N VAL A 267 -12.66 25.49 -14.20
CA VAL A 267 -13.87 25.33 -15.02
C VAL A 267 -13.75 26.20 -16.27
N LYS A 268 -14.08 25.64 -17.42
CA LYS A 268 -13.98 26.33 -18.71
C LYS A 268 -15.28 26.27 -19.50
N ARG A 269 -15.51 27.28 -20.31
CA ARG A 269 -16.55 27.31 -21.35
C ARG A 269 -15.88 27.40 -22.72
N ARG A 270 -16.41 26.64 -23.69
CA ARG A 270 -15.86 26.62 -25.07
C ARG A 270 -16.99 26.43 -26.07
N ALA A 271 -16.87 27.08 -27.21
CA ALA A 271 -17.77 26.88 -28.32
C ALA A 271 -17.64 25.46 -28.89
N ARG A 272 -18.77 24.84 -29.30
CA ARG A 272 -18.83 23.51 -29.96
C ARG A 272 -17.94 23.43 -31.19
N ALA A 273 -17.76 24.54 -31.90
CA ALA A 273 -16.90 24.64 -33.06
C ALA A 273 -15.40 24.68 -32.71
N GLY A 274 -15.02 24.68 -31.43
CA GLY A 274 -13.64 24.89 -30.98
C GLY A 274 -13.31 26.37 -30.75
N GLY A 275 -12.02 26.69 -30.78
CA GLY A 275 -11.54 28.04 -30.49
C GLY A 275 -11.05 28.23 -29.07
N GLU A 276 -10.87 29.47 -28.63
CA GLU A 276 -10.37 29.81 -27.30
C GLU A 276 -11.42 29.48 -26.21
N ALA A 277 -11.00 28.94 -25.09
CA ALA A 277 -11.86 28.67 -23.93
C ALA A 277 -11.86 29.85 -22.95
N ARG A 278 -13.02 30.19 -22.43
CA ARG A 278 -13.19 31.16 -21.34
C ARG A 278 -13.15 30.44 -20.00
N THR A 279 -12.28 30.86 -19.10
CA THR A 279 -12.27 30.37 -17.70
C THR A 279 -13.44 30.96 -16.91
N VAL A 280 -14.09 30.11 -16.11
CA VAL A 280 -15.05 30.50 -15.08
C VAL A 280 -14.32 30.51 -13.74
N PRO A 281 -13.96 31.66 -13.20
CA PRO A 281 -13.19 31.73 -11.96
C PRO A 281 -14.05 31.36 -10.76
N PHE A 282 -13.48 30.60 -9.80
CA PHE A 282 -14.14 30.33 -8.51
C PHE A 282 -13.17 30.48 -7.35
N THR A 283 -13.72 30.66 -6.15
CA THR A 283 -12.97 30.57 -4.91
C THR A 283 -13.73 29.68 -3.92
N ALA A 284 -13.04 28.67 -3.37
CA ALA A 284 -13.60 27.78 -2.35
C ALA A 284 -12.74 27.90 -1.09
N GLU A 285 -13.35 28.19 0.04
CA GLU A 285 -12.66 28.26 1.32
C GLU A 285 -12.73 26.92 2.04
N VAL A 286 -11.58 26.33 2.29
CA VAL A 286 -11.41 25.07 3.04
C VAL A 286 -10.75 25.39 4.37
N ALA A 287 -11.33 24.91 5.47
CA ALA A 287 -10.78 25.07 6.80
C ALA A 287 -10.60 23.72 7.47
N PHE A 288 -9.48 23.52 8.14
CA PHE A 288 -9.20 22.32 8.92
C PHE A 288 -8.37 22.65 10.16
N THR A 289 -8.48 21.81 11.18
CA THR A 289 -7.77 21.98 12.44
C THR A 289 -6.94 20.74 12.72
N ARG A 290 -5.63 20.91 12.84
CA ARG A 290 -4.74 19.82 13.29
C ARG A 290 -4.57 19.89 14.79
N THR A 291 -5.07 18.90 15.50
CA THR A 291 -4.86 18.77 16.95
C THR A 291 -3.42 18.35 17.21
N PRO A 292 -2.63 19.15 17.96
CA PRO A 292 -1.29 18.75 18.37
C PRO A 292 -1.32 17.47 19.21
N TYR A 293 -0.35 16.60 19.03
CA TYR A 293 -0.13 15.44 19.88
C TYR A 293 1.36 15.21 20.08
N THR A 294 1.71 14.39 21.07
CA THR A 294 3.10 14.07 21.37
C THR A 294 3.47 12.75 20.71
N LEU A 295 4.45 12.78 19.82
CA LEU A 295 5.01 11.57 19.21
C LEU A 295 5.64 10.67 20.29
N ARG A 296 5.38 9.38 20.21
CA ARG A 296 5.98 8.38 21.09
C ARG A 296 7.50 8.34 20.88
N ALA A 297 8.27 8.53 21.96
CA ALA A 297 9.72 8.40 21.88
C ALA A 297 10.12 6.95 21.57
N ARG A 298 11.09 6.77 20.69
CA ARG A 298 11.71 5.48 20.41
C ARG A 298 13.01 5.32 21.19
N GLU A 299 13.16 4.16 21.82
CA GLU A 299 14.42 3.75 22.42
C GLU A 299 15.22 2.91 21.43
N PHE A 300 16.45 3.35 21.12
CA PHE A 300 17.32 2.72 20.12
C PHE A 300 18.30 1.70 20.68
N SER A 301 18.40 1.58 21.98
CA SER A 301 19.33 0.64 22.62
C SER A 301 18.77 0.30 24.01
N PRO A 302 17.67 -0.48 24.07
CA PRO A 302 17.05 -0.84 25.34
C PRO A 302 18.06 -1.62 26.21
N GLU A 303 18.09 -1.31 27.51
CA GLU A 303 18.91 -2.02 28.46
C GLU A 303 18.29 -3.38 28.82
N GLY A 304 19.15 -4.40 28.92
CA GLY A 304 18.76 -5.75 29.33
C GLY A 304 17.90 -6.53 28.30
N PRO A 305 17.44 -7.72 28.68
CA PRO A 305 16.66 -8.59 27.80
C PRO A 305 15.27 -8.02 27.51
N GLN A 306 14.91 -7.95 26.24
CA GLN A 306 13.61 -7.56 25.75
C GLN A 306 12.82 -8.77 25.27
N PRO A 307 11.49 -8.85 25.49
CA PRO A 307 10.70 -9.95 24.94
C PRO A 307 10.68 -9.89 23.41
N VAL A 308 10.80 -11.04 22.76
CA VAL A 308 10.63 -11.13 21.30
C VAL A 308 9.14 -10.99 20.98
N ARG A 309 8.81 -10.02 20.13
CA ARG A 309 7.46 -9.76 19.60
C ARG A 309 7.27 -10.31 18.21
N GLY A 310 8.35 -10.39 17.44
CA GLY A 310 8.42 -10.91 16.08
C GLY A 310 8.43 -12.44 16.02
N LEU A 311 7.46 -13.10 16.67
CA LEU A 311 7.24 -14.54 16.47
C LEU A 311 6.49 -14.70 15.15
N MET A 312 6.94 -15.59 14.26
CA MET A 312 6.33 -15.75 12.94
C MET A 312 5.97 -17.19 12.62
N HIS A 313 4.89 -17.35 11.87
CA HIS A 313 4.49 -18.58 11.20
C HIS A 313 4.45 -19.83 12.12
N PRO A 314 3.75 -19.80 13.26
CA PRO A 314 3.67 -20.96 14.12
C PRO A 314 2.98 -22.12 13.42
N ALA A 315 3.56 -23.31 13.58
CA ALA A 315 2.96 -24.57 13.14
C ALA A 315 2.97 -25.58 14.31
N ILE A 316 1.79 -26.09 14.65
CA ILE A 316 1.64 -27.11 15.71
C ILE A 316 2.00 -28.49 15.15
N SER A 317 2.69 -29.30 15.97
CA SER A 317 3.01 -30.69 15.62
C SER A 317 1.73 -31.52 15.43
N PRO A 318 1.77 -32.59 14.62
CA PRO A 318 0.60 -33.46 14.39
C PRO A 318 -0.03 -34.01 15.66
N ASP A 319 0.75 -34.35 16.66
CA ASP A 319 0.30 -34.82 17.99
C ASP A 319 -0.12 -33.68 18.94
N GLY A 320 0.14 -32.39 18.52
CA GLY A 320 -0.16 -31.21 19.32
C GLY A 320 0.75 -30.98 20.51
N ALA A 321 1.88 -31.71 20.62
CA ALA A 321 2.79 -31.59 21.75
C ALA A 321 3.74 -30.38 21.67
N ALA A 322 4.00 -29.88 20.47
CA ALA A 322 4.95 -28.80 20.24
C ALA A 322 4.48 -27.80 19.17
N ILE A 323 5.02 -26.59 19.20
CA ILE A 323 4.87 -25.58 18.14
C ILE A 323 6.26 -25.20 17.66
N VAL A 324 6.49 -25.27 16.34
CA VAL A 324 7.64 -24.67 15.66
C VAL A 324 7.25 -23.30 15.15
N PHE A 325 8.16 -22.32 15.21
CA PHE A 325 7.96 -20.96 14.72
C PHE A 325 9.29 -20.33 14.33
N ALA A 326 9.26 -19.25 13.55
CA ALA A 326 10.43 -18.46 13.20
C ALA A 326 10.53 -17.22 14.11
N ALA A 327 11.73 -16.87 14.52
CA ALA A 327 12.04 -15.62 15.24
C ALA A 327 13.54 -15.33 15.21
N LEU A 328 13.94 -14.07 15.16
CA LEU A 328 15.33 -13.63 15.18
C LEU A 328 16.22 -14.30 14.09
N GLY A 329 15.62 -14.59 12.94
CA GLY A 329 16.30 -15.27 11.83
C GLY A 329 16.22 -16.80 11.86
N ASP A 330 15.90 -17.42 12.98
CA ASP A 330 16.00 -18.87 13.21
C ASP A 330 14.65 -19.56 13.43
N LEU A 331 14.66 -20.90 13.35
CA LEU A 331 13.56 -21.74 13.79
C LEU A 331 13.68 -22.11 15.26
N TRP A 332 12.56 -22.06 15.96
CA TRP A 332 12.43 -22.36 17.38
C TRP A 332 11.31 -23.35 17.63
N LEU A 333 11.43 -24.14 18.69
CA LEU A 333 10.44 -25.13 19.13
C LEU A 333 10.07 -24.89 20.59
N VAL A 334 8.78 -24.97 20.90
CA VAL A 334 8.26 -24.91 22.26
C VAL A 334 7.26 -26.04 22.51
N ALA A 335 7.22 -26.53 23.75
CA ALA A 335 6.18 -27.45 24.20
C ALA A 335 4.85 -26.73 24.39
N THR A 336 3.74 -27.39 24.07
CA THR A 336 2.39 -26.86 24.31
C THR A 336 1.84 -27.16 25.71
N THR A 337 2.52 -27.99 26.50
CA THR A 337 2.10 -28.37 27.84
C THR A 337 2.34 -27.29 28.90
N ASP A 338 3.26 -26.38 28.65
CA ASP A 338 3.61 -25.25 29.51
C ASP A 338 3.04 -23.93 28.93
N GLU A 339 2.60 -23.02 29.80
CA GLU A 339 2.15 -21.68 29.40
C GLU A 339 3.33 -20.72 29.13
N ARG A 340 4.50 -21.00 29.73
CA ARG A 340 5.72 -20.22 29.57
C ARG A 340 6.92 -21.12 29.27
N PRO A 341 6.90 -21.83 28.14
CA PRO A 341 7.95 -22.80 27.82
C PRO A 341 9.29 -22.12 27.52
N GLU A 342 10.37 -22.82 27.87
CA GLU A 342 11.70 -22.48 27.38
C GLU A 342 11.82 -22.90 25.91
N PRO A 343 12.14 -21.95 24.99
CA PRO A 343 12.26 -22.29 23.58
C PRO A 343 13.57 -23.03 23.27
N ARG A 344 13.48 -24.09 22.47
CA ARG A 344 14.63 -24.79 21.91
C ARG A 344 14.91 -24.28 20.52
N ARG A 345 16.10 -23.74 20.28
CA ARG A 345 16.57 -23.31 18.96
C ARG A 345 16.82 -24.53 18.07
N LEU A 346 16.32 -24.53 16.85
CA LEU A 346 16.48 -25.61 15.87
C LEU A 346 17.53 -25.30 14.81
N THR A 347 17.71 -24.03 14.46
CA THR A 347 18.74 -23.56 13.54
C THR A 347 19.56 -22.48 14.24
N ASP A 348 20.86 -22.32 13.88
CA ASP A 348 21.79 -21.35 14.47
C ASP A 348 22.82 -20.96 13.41
N ASP A 349 22.40 -20.19 12.43
CA ASP A 349 23.27 -19.71 11.37
C ASP A 349 22.93 -18.25 10.98
N ALA A 350 23.52 -17.75 9.91
CA ALA A 350 23.39 -16.35 9.52
C ALA A 350 22.27 -16.12 8.52
N PHE A 351 21.56 -17.16 8.14
CA PHE A 351 20.49 -17.11 7.14
C PHE A 351 19.13 -16.79 7.74
N VAL A 352 18.15 -16.59 6.91
CA VAL A 352 16.78 -16.26 7.34
C VAL A 352 15.88 -17.45 7.09
N GLU A 353 15.41 -18.08 8.17
CA GLU A 353 14.44 -19.16 8.13
C GLU A 353 13.04 -18.64 8.37
N THR A 354 12.11 -19.08 7.52
CA THR A 354 10.70 -18.67 7.60
C THR A 354 9.77 -19.82 7.22
N ASN A 355 8.48 -19.62 7.47
CA ASN A 355 7.39 -20.49 7.02
C ASN A 355 7.57 -21.99 7.39
N PRO A 356 7.89 -22.34 8.64
CA PRO A 356 7.97 -23.74 9.02
C PRO A 356 6.61 -24.44 8.95
N VAL A 357 6.63 -25.71 8.49
CA VAL A 357 5.46 -26.58 8.45
C VAL A 357 5.85 -28.01 8.77
N TRP A 358 5.09 -28.68 9.63
CA TRP A 358 5.32 -30.08 9.97
C TRP A 358 4.90 -31.01 8.84
N ALA A 359 5.73 -32.04 8.61
CA ALA A 359 5.29 -33.23 7.90
C ALA A 359 4.32 -34.05 8.77
N PRO A 360 3.44 -34.86 8.16
CA PRO A 360 2.53 -35.73 8.90
C PRO A 360 3.24 -36.76 9.79
N ASP A 361 4.52 -37.02 9.54
CA ASP A 361 5.36 -37.96 10.35
C ASP A 361 5.70 -37.42 11.76
N GLY A 362 5.43 -36.13 12.03
CA GLY A 362 5.77 -35.49 13.31
C GLY A 362 7.25 -35.35 13.61
N ARG A 363 8.14 -35.61 12.64
CA ARG A 363 9.61 -35.57 12.76
C ARG A 363 10.27 -34.53 11.86
N THR A 364 9.69 -34.30 10.70
CA THR A 364 10.24 -33.46 9.66
C THR A 364 9.52 -32.13 9.62
N VAL A 365 10.26 -31.02 9.54
CA VAL A 365 9.76 -29.67 9.31
C VAL A 365 10.28 -29.17 7.97
N ALA A 366 9.39 -28.76 7.06
CA ALA A 366 9.80 -28.00 5.87
C ALA A 366 9.78 -26.51 6.17
N PHE A 367 10.70 -25.75 5.57
CA PHE A 367 10.84 -24.31 5.79
C PHE A 367 11.52 -23.62 4.61
N SER A 368 11.43 -22.32 4.54
CA SER A 368 12.13 -21.50 3.56
C SER A 368 13.41 -20.93 4.16
N SER A 369 14.51 -20.95 3.40
CA SER A 369 15.80 -20.36 3.82
C SER A 369 16.61 -19.90 2.61
N ASP A 370 17.39 -18.84 2.79
CA ASP A 370 18.28 -18.25 1.78
C ASP A 370 19.73 -18.76 1.83
N ARG A 371 20.00 -19.87 2.52
CA ARG A 371 21.36 -20.42 2.79
C ARG A 371 22.16 -20.77 1.54
N ASP A 372 21.55 -20.91 0.37
CA ASP A 372 22.22 -21.14 -0.92
C ASP A 372 22.26 -19.86 -1.80
N GLY A 373 22.07 -18.66 -1.21
CA GLY A 373 22.12 -17.38 -1.89
C GLY A 373 20.81 -16.95 -2.57
N GLY A 374 19.76 -17.75 -2.47
CA GLY A 374 18.39 -17.45 -2.87
C GLY A 374 17.40 -18.19 -1.99
N VAL A 375 16.17 -17.68 -1.87
CA VAL A 375 15.18 -18.34 -1.01
C VAL A 375 14.71 -19.64 -1.62
N ALA A 376 14.94 -20.73 -0.92
CA ALA A 376 14.69 -22.10 -1.31
C ALA A 376 13.94 -22.88 -0.24
N LEU A 377 13.36 -24.03 -0.58
CA LEU A 377 12.71 -24.91 0.38
C LEU A 377 13.65 -25.99 0.89
N TRP A 378 13.63 -26.16 2.18
CA TRP A 378 14.45 -27.08 2.94
C TRP A 378 13.61 -27.95 3.85
N THR A 379 14.11 -29.08 4.28
CA THR A 379 13.56 -29.92 5.36
C THR A 379 14.58 -30.07 6.47
N LEU A 380 14.08 -30.07 7.71
CA LEU A 380 14.84 -30.29 8.94
C LEU A 380 14.27 -31.51 9.66
N ASP A 381 15.10 -32.49 9.99
CA ASP A 381 14.76 -33.53 10.97
C ASP A 381 14.95 -32.97 12.37
N VAL A 382 13.87 -32.83 13.12
CA VAL A 382 13.86 -32.12 14.41
C VAL A 382 14.67 -32.82 15.49
N ALA A 383 14.86 -34.14 15.39
CA ALA A 383 15.63 -34.91 16.35
C ALA A 383 17.13 -34.83 16.10
N SER A 384 17.57 -34.96 14.86
CA SER A 384 18.99 -34.99 14.49
C SER A 384 19.55 -33.61 14.09
N GLY A 385 18.70 -32.62 13.79
CA GLY A 385 19.09 -31.34 13.25
C GLY A 385 19.53 -31.40 11.78
N ALA A 386 19.36 -32.52 11.09
CA ALA A 386 19.80 -32.65 9.69
C ALA A 386 18.93 -31.83 8.74
N VAL A 387 19.58 -30.92 7.99
CA VAL A 387 18.93 -30.05 7.01
C VAL A 387 19.19 -30.56 5.59
N ARG A 388 18.16 -30.58 4.74
CA ARG A 388 18.26 -31.02 3.33
C ARG A 388 17.47 -30.11 2.42
N ARG A 389 18.06 -29.70 1.29
CA ARG A 389 17.38 -28.92 0.26
C ARG A 389 16.34 -29.76 -0.48
N VAL A 390 15.16 -29.21 -0.72
CA VAL A 390 14.08 -29.83 -1.52
C VAL A 390 14.00 -29.23 -2.91
N VAL A 391 13.87 -27.89 -3.02
CA VAL A 391 13.85 -27.14 -4.28
C VAL A 391 14.75 -25.93 -4.18
N GLY A 392 15.18 -25.40 -5.33
CA GLY A 392 16.10 -24.26 -5.40
C GLY A 392 15.44 -22.88 -5.42
N ASP A 393 14.13 -22.83 -5.53
CA ASP A 393 13.34 -21.60 -5.52
C ASP A 393 11.96 -21.92 -4.95
N GLY A 394 11.56 -21.26 -3.88
CA GLY A 394 10.22 -21.47 -3.32
C GLY A 394 10.05 -20.98 -1.89
N THR A 395 8.80 -20.67 -1.59
CA THR A 395 8.33 -20.20 -0.29
C THR A 395 7.02 -20.88 0.09
N THR A 396 6.56 -20.66 1.33
CA THR A 396 5.19 -21.00 1.80
C THR A 396 4.72 -22.42 1.44
N ALA A 397 5.45 -23.43 1.87
CA ALA A 397 5.14 -24.82 1.55
C ALA A 397 4.04 -25.42 2.44
N ALA A 398 3.39 -26.48 1.93
CA ALA A 398 2.50 -27.35 2.69
C ALA A 398 2.68 -28.81 2.27
N PHE A 399 2.82 -29.73 3.24
CA PHE A 399 2.88 -31.16 2.96
C PHE A 399 1.54 -31.72 2.54
N SER A 400 1.56 -32.65 1.57
CA SER A 400 0.39 -33.50 1.28
C SER A 400 0.06 -34.40 2.47
N PRO A 401 -1.20 -34.88 2.60
CA PRO A 401 -1.62 -35.72 3.71
C PRO A 401 -0.79 -37.00 3.91
N ASP A 402 -0.21 -37.55 2.83
CA ASP A 402 0.67 -38.71 2.85
C ASP A 402 2.16 -38.36 3.10
N GLY A 403 2.50 -37.07 3.19
CA GLY A 403 3.86 -36.58 3.43
C GLY A 403 4.81 -36.69 2.24
N ARG A 404 4.36 -37.16 1.08
CA ARG A 404 5.23 -37.41 -0.09
C ARG A 404 5.48 -36.20 -0.93
N ARG A 405 4.56 -35.23 -0.94
CA ARG A 405 4.61 -34.04 -1.79
C ARG A 405 4.57 -32.75 -0.94
N LEU A 406 5.15 -31.70 -1.51
CA LEU A 406 4.97 -30.32 -1.01
C LEU A 406 4.33 -29.49 -2.13
N ALA A 407 3.23 -28.81 -1.82
CA ALA A 407 2.74 -27.68 -2.59
C ALA A 407 3.43 -26.41 -2.11
N TYR A 408 3.85 -25.54 -3.02
CA TYR A 408 4.59 -24.34 -2.68
C TYR A 408 4.41 -23.24 -3.74
N LEU A 409 4.78 -22.01 -3.37
CA LEU A 409 4.85 -20.86 -4.30
C LEU A 409 6.32 -20.63 -4.67
N ASP A 410 6.61 -20.48 -5.96
CA ASP A 410 7.93 -20.04 -6.41
C ASP A 410 8.08 -18.52 -6.31
N GLY A 411 9.25 -17.99 -6.66
CA GLY A 411 9.55 -16.55 -6.57
C GLY A 411 8.66 -15.64 -7.41
N GLU A 412 7.92 -16.21 -8.37
CA GLU A 412 6.94 -15.49 -9.20
C GLU A 412 5.49 -15.67 -8.73
N SER A 413 5.28 -16.30 -7.58
CA SER A 413 3.94 -16.65 -7.05
C SER A 413 3.17 -17.65 -7.92
N VAL A 414 3.89 -18.56 -8.58
CA VAL A 414 3.32 -19.69 -9.31
C VAL A 414 3.17 -20.88 -8.37
N LEU A 415 1.99 -21.49 -8.36
CA LEU A 415 1.77 -22.70 -7.57
C LEU A 415 2.44 -23.91 -8.22
N ARG A 416 3.28 -24.58 -7.46
CA ARG A 416 4.02 -25.77 -7.85
C ARG A 416 3.83 -26.91 -6.85
N VAL A 417 4.10 -28.13 -7.29
CA VAL A 417 4.15 -29.32 -6.43
C VAL A 417 5.47 -30.05 -6.68
N VAL A 418 6.15 -30.46 -5.61
CA VAL A 418 7.38 -31.24 -5.68
C VAL A 418 7.20 -32.57 -4.95
N GLU A 419 7.73 -33.67 -5.52
CA GLU A 419 7.91 -34.94 -4.85
C GLU A 419 9.13 -34.87 -3.93
N VAL A 420 8.96 -35.00 -2.62
CA VAL A 420 10.02 -34.77 -1.63
C VAL A 420 11.21 -35.71 -1.82
N ALA A 421 10.96 -36.97 -2.19
CA ALA A 421 12.00 -37.97 -2.36
C ALA A 421 12.82 -37.81 -3.65
N SER A 422 12.18 -37.58 -4.78
CA SER A 422 12.85 -37.42 -6.09
C SER A 422 13.28 -35.97 -6.36
N ARG A 423 12.67 -35.00 -5.67
CA ARG A 423 12.83 -33.55 -5.91
C ARG A 423 12.32 -33.09 -7.28
N GLU A 424 11.51 -33.91 -7.91
CA GLU A 424 10.87 -33.55 -9.18
C GLU A 424 9.72 -32.58 -8.93
N SER A 425 9.84 -31.37 -9.50
CA SER A 425 8.87 -30.28 -9.33
C SER A 425 8.10 -30.03 -10.62
N ARG A 426 6.79 -29.81 -10.50
CA ARG A 426 5.94 -29.42 -11.62
C ARG A 426 5.07 -28.21 -11.28
N GLN A 427 4.77 -27.41 -12.26
CA GLN A 427 3.80 -26.32 -12.17
C GLN A 427 2.38 -26.88 -12.14
N VAL A 428 1.52 -26.31 -11.29
CA VAL A 428 0.12 -26.69 -11.12
C VAL A 428 -0.82 -25.60 -11.59
N HIS A 429 -0.48 -24.34 -11.35
CA HIS A 429 -1.30 -23.19 -11.74
C HIS A 429 -0.43 -22.08 -12.35
N THR A 430 -1.05 -21.12 -13.01
CA THR A 430 -0.38 -19.91 -13.47
C THR A 430 -0.06 -18.97 -12.30
N ARG A 431 0.64 -17.86 -12.58
CA ARG A 431 0.90 -16.83 -11.59
C ARG A 431 -0.38 -16.32 -10.94
N ILE A 432 -0.40 -16.28 -9.62
CA ILE A 432 -1.48 -15.73 -8.79
C ILE A 432 -0.97 -14.45 -8.14
N PHE A 433 -1.81 -13.42 -8.09
CA PHE A 433 -1.42 -12.15 -7.49
C PHE A 433 -1.39 -12.25 -5.96
N GLU A 434 -0.20 -12.24 -5.38
CA GLU A 434 0.05 -12.31 -3.92
C GLU A 434 -0.85 -13.31 -3.19
N PRO A 435 -0.80 -14.61 -3.49
CA PRO A 435 -1.67 -15.60 -2.88
C PRO A 435 -1.25 -15.88 -1.43
N GLY A 436 -2.19 -16.41 -0.64
CA GLY A 436 -1.89 -17.00 0.66
C GLY A 436 -1.21 -18.36 0.55
N ARG A 437 -0.79 -18.92 1.70
CA ARG A 437 -0.17 -20.26 1.79
C ARG A 437 -1.11 -21.33 1.23
N PRO A 438 -0.63 -22.29 0.41
CA PRO A 438 -1.41 -23.42 -0.01
C PRO A 438 -1.73 -24.36 1.18
N SER A 439 -2.90 -24.99 1.15
CA SER A 439 -3.32 -26.05 2.07
C SER A 439 -3.95 -27.19 1.30
N TRP A 440 -3.49 -28.41 1.54
CA TRP A 440 -3.99 -29.59 0.83
C TRP A 440 -5.39 -29.98 1.26
N ALA A 441 -6.18 -30.40 0.30
CA ALA A 441 -7.38 -31.16 0.57
C ALA A 441 -6.98 -32.53 1.20
N PRO A 442 -7.76 -33.09 2.15
CA PRO A 442 -7.39 -34.31 2.85
C PRO A 442 -7.26 -35.55 1.95
N ASP A 443 -7.87 -35.53 0.75
CA ASP A 443 -7.74 -36.60 -0.25
C ASP A 443 -6.46 -36.48 -1.12
N GLY A 444 -5.68 -35.41 -0.93
CA GLY A 444 -4.45 -35.14 -1.68
C GLY A 444 -4.63 -34.76 -3.16
N LYS A 445 -5.86 -34.47 -3.61
CA LYS A 445 -6.17 -34.19 -5.01
C LYS A 445 -6.24 -32.71 -5.36
N ALA A 446 -6.31 -31.84 -4.35
CA ALA A 446 -6.40 -30.40 -4.55
C ALA A 446 -5.66 -29.64 -3.46
N VAL A 447 -5.41 -28.38 -3.71
CA VAL A 447 -4.96 -27.39 -2.72
C VAL A 447 -5.94 -26.22 -2.70
N VAL A 448 -6.07 -25.57 -1.57
CA VAL A 448 -6.79 -24.32 -1.41
C VAL A 448 -5.83 -23.23 -0.92
N MET A 449 -6.09 -22.00 -1.31
CA MET A 449 -5.37 -20.83 -0.85
C MET A 449 -6.26 -19.60 -0.90
N SER A 450 -5.94 -18.56 -0.15
CA SER A 450 -6.61 -17.27 -0.32
C SER A 450 -6.01 -16.53 -1.52
N ALA A 451 -6.86 -15.87 -2.28
CA ALA A 451 -6.47 -15.01 -3.40
C ALA A 451 -7.48 -13.88 -3.59
N LEU A 452 -7.06 -12.76 -4.16
CA LEU A 452 -7.93 -11.64 -4.44
C LEU A 452 -8.88 -11.99 -5.59
N LYS A 453 -10.17 -11.98 -5.30
CA LYS A 453 -11.23 -12.09 -6.29
C LYS A 453 -11.81 -10.70 -6.55
N PRO A 454 -11.46 -10.06 -7.67
CA PRO A 454 -12.00 -8.75 -8.00
C PRO A 454 -13.50 -8.83 -8.30
N TYR A 455 -14.25 -7.76 -8.02
CA TYR A 455 -15.66 -7.64 -8.38
C TYR A 455 -15.83 -7.44 -9.89
N SER A 456 -14.84 -6.83 -10.55
CA SER A 456 -14.83 -6.63 -12.00
C SER A 456 -13.40 -6.48 -12.51
N THR A 457 -13.25 -6.44 -13.84
CA THR A 457 -11.96 -6.12 -14.48
C THR A 457 -11.71 -4.62 -14.62
N ARG A 458 -12.70 -3.76 -14.32
CA ARG A 458 -12.57 -2.30 -14.38
C ARG A 458 -11.66 -1.76 -13.28
N PHE A 459 -11.81 -2.31 -12.07
CA PHE A 459 -10.99 -1.96 -10.91
C PHE A 459 -10.44 -3.24 -10.27
N ARG A 460 -9.29 -3.12 -9.60
CA ARG A 460 -8.66 -4.26 -8.94
C ARG A 460 -9.31 -4.60 -7.59
N GLU A 461 -10.11 -3.72 -7.04
CA GLU A 461 -10.71 -3.92 -5.72
C GLU A 461 -11.60 -5.16 -5.68
N GLY A 462 -11.51 -5.90 -4.58
CA GLY A 462 -12.26 -7.12 -4.38
C GLY A 462 -12.26 -7.60 -2.94
N THR A 463 -12.56 -8.86 -2.78
CA THR A 463 -12.40 -9.58 -1.51
C THR A 463 -11.44 -10.73 -1.71
N ASN A 464 -10.64 -11.03 -0.68
CA ASN A 464 -9.89 -12.27 -0.69
C ASN A 464 -10.86 -13.42 -0.47
N GLN A 465 -10.88 -14.35 -1.41
CA GLN A 465 -11.69 -15.55 -1.37
C GLN A 465 -10.82 -16.80 -1.42
N VAL A 466 -11.42 -17.95 -1.21
CA VAL A 466 -10.71 -19.22 -1.29
C VAL A 466 -10.66 -19.67 -2.74
N LEU A 467 -9.45 -19.78 -3.28
CA LEU A 467 -9.19 -20.40 -4.57
C LEU A 467 -8.90 -21.89 -4.35
N TRP A 468 -9.70 -22.75 -4.93
CA TRP A 468 -9.51 -24.19 -4.98
C TRP A 468 -8.85 -24.58 -6.30
N VAL A 469 -7.76 -25.34 -6.27
CA VAL A 469 -6.98 -25.76 -7.44
C VAL A 469 -6.77 -27.26 -7.38
N ALA A 470 -7.21 -28.01 -8.40
CA ALA A 470 -6.87 -29.42 -8.55
C ALA A 470 -5.37 -29.58 -8.74
N VAL A 471 -4.76 -30.61 -8.15
CA VAL A 471 -3.31 -30.81 -8.26
C VAL A 471 -2.94 -31.55 -9.53
N ASP A 472 -3.73 -32.52 -9.94
CA ASP A 472 -3.44 -33.34 -11.11
C ASP A 472 -4.11 -32.73 -12.36
N PRO A 473 -3.33 -32.43 -13.41
CA PRO A 473 -3.86 -31.83 -14.62
C PRO A 473 -4.83 -32.80 -15.33
N THR A 474 -5.91 -32.25 -15.82
CA THR A 474 -6.79 -33.02 -16.74
C THR A 474 -6.17 -32.90 -18.15
N PRO A 475 -5.86 -34.00 -18.85
CA PRO A 475 -5.38 -33.94 -20.24
C PRO A 475 -6.41 -33.23 -21.13
N THR A 476 -5.96 -32.22 -21.87
CA THR A 476 -6.81 -31.63 -22.92
C THR A 476 -6.86 -32.55 -24.13
N PRO A 477 -7.96 -32.51 -24.95
CA PRO A 477 -8.10 -33.34 -26.12
C PRO A 477 -6.98 -33.22 -27.16
N ASP A 478 -6.23 -32.12 -27.15
CA ASP A 478 -5.06 -31.86 -28.01
C ASP A 478 -3.72 -32.30 -27.39
N GLY A 479 -3.75 -32.98 -26.24
CA GLY A 479 -2.54 -33.50 -25.58
C GLY A 479 -1.66 -32.46 -24.93
N ARG A 480 -2.07 -31.17 -24.85
CA ARG A 480 -1.39 -30.14 -24.08
C ARG A 480 -1.73 -30.34 -22.62
N ALA A 481 -0.76 -30.18 -21.73
CA ALA A 481 -1.03 -30.13 -20.31
C ALA A 481 -1.80 -28.83 -20.01
N ALA A 482 -3.12 -28.91 -19.94
CA ALA A 482 -3.91 -27.84 -19.39
C ALA A 482 -3.61 -27.74 -17.90
N PHE A 483 -3.53 -26.53 -17.40
CA PHE A 483 -3.53 -26.33 -15.94
C PHE A 483 -4.77 -27.01 -15.36
N ALA A 484 -4.61 -27.55 -14.16
CA ALA A 484 -5.71 -28.21 -13.48
C ALA A 484 -6.88 -27.24 -13.26
N PRO A 485 -8.14 -27.72 -13.29
CA PRO A 485 -9.29 -26.87 -13.06
C PRO A 485 -9.18 -26.14 -11.71
N ASP A 486 -9.57 -24.89 -11.72
CA ASP A 486 -9.70 -24.05 -10.55
C ASP A 486 -11.16 -23.59 -10.35
N ARG A 487 -11.48 -23.20 -9.13
CA ARG A 487 -12.76 -22.57 -8.81
C ARG A 487 -12.65 -21.67 -7.58
N TRP A 488 -13.47 -20.65 -7.57
CA TRP A 488 -13.64 -19.81 -6.41
C TRP A 488 -14.68 -20.41 -5.45
N MET A 489 -14.37 -20.33 -4.16
CA MET A 489 -15.28 -20.66 -3.08
C MET A 489 -15.44 -19.42 -2.21
N ASP A 490 -16.67 -19.00 -2.00
CA ASP A 490 -17.01 -17.82 -1.20
C ASP A 490 -17.60 -18.27 0.14
N PRO A 491 -16.76 -18.69 1.13
CA PRO A 491 -17.27 -19.24 2.39
C PRO A 491 -18.05 -18.21 3.21
N ILE A 492 -17.71 -16.93 3.02
CA ILE A 492 -18.35 -15.80 3.68
C ILE A 492 -18.53 -14.70 2.62
N PRO A 493 -19.70 -14.65 1.96
CA PRO A 493 -19.95 -13.67 0.91
C PRO A 493 -19.65 -12.24 1.35
N HIS A 494 -18.99 -11.48 0.48
CA HIS A 494 -18.61 -10.08 0.67
C HIS A 494 -17.63 -9.80 1.83
N LYS A 495 -17.02 -10.83 2.42
CA LYS A 495 -15.95 -10.68 3.42
C LYS A 495 -14.65 -11.28 2.92
N SER A 496 -13.54 -10.67 3.30
CA SER A 496 -12.20 -11.17 2.95
C SER A 496 -11.72 -12.21 3.94
N VAL A 497 -11.23 -13.34 3.45
CA VAL A 497 -10.36 -14.24 4.23
C VAL A 497 -8.96 -13.63 4.27
N GLY A 498 -8.27 -13.77 5.40
CA GLY A 498 -6.92 -13.26 5.57
C GLY A 498 -5.96 -13.87 4.54
N MET A 499 -5.02 -13.07 4.11
CA MET A 499 -3.98 -13.40 3.16
C MET A 499 -2.59 -13.11 3.69
N ARG A 500 -1.66 -13.18 2.78
CA ARG A 500 -0.22 -13.19 2.95
C ARG A 500 0.24 -14.40 3.77
N GLU A 501 0.99 -15.22 3.07
CA GLU A 501 1.74 -16.32 3.62
C GLU A 501 0.90 -17.31 4.45
N ASN A 502 0.76 -17.10 5.74
CA ASN A 502 0.19 -18.09 6.64
C ASN A 502 -1.16 -17.71 7.28
N LEU A 503 -1.93 -16.81 6.66
CA LEU A 503 -3.23 -16.42 7.25
C LEU A 503 -4.39 -17.40 6.98
N GLY A 504 -4.17 -18.42 6.20
CA GLY A 504 -5.16 -19.44 5.85
C GLY A 504 -5.69 -19.26 4.41
N PRO A 505 -6.67 -20.02 3.92
CA PRO A 505 -7.41 -21.06 4.64
C PRO A 505 -6.56 -22.31 4.91
N VAL A 506 -6.83 -23.00 6.01
CA VAL A 506 -6.17 -24.26 6.35
C VAL A 506 -7.24 -25.34 6.51
N TRP A 507 -7.18 -26.37 5.67
CA TRP A 507 -8.15 -27.45 5.73
C TRP A 507 -7.89 -28.36 6.92
N SER A 508 -8.95 -28.73 7.66
CA SER A 508 -8.80 -29.70 8.76
C SER A 508 -8.45 -31.09 8.21
N PRO A 509 -7.60 -31.87 8.89
CA PRO A 509 -7.18 -33.20 8.43
C PRO A 509 -8.33 -34.19 8.22
N ASP A 510 -9.44 -34.05 8.95
CA ASP A 510 -10.64 -34.85 8.80
C ASP A 510 -11.53 -34.45 7.59
N GLY A 511 -11.20 -33.37 6.94
CA GLY A 511 -11.89 -32.86 5.76
C GLY A 511 -13.24 -32.17 5.99
N ARG A 512 -13.61 -31.93 7.26
CA ARG A 512 -14.95 -31.42 7.61
C ARG A 512 -15.01 -29.91 7.80
N SER A 513 -13.86 -29.26 7.97
CA SER A 513 -13.79 -27.85 8.29
C SER A 513 -12.60 -27.18 7.60
N MET A 514 -12.69 -25.85 7.41
CA MET A 514 -11.56 -24.98 7.12
C MET A 514 -11.45 -23.92 8.19
N ALA A 515 -10.22 -23.61 8.58
CA ALA A 515 -9.89 -22.47 9.42
C ALA A 515 -9.30 -21.35 8.57
N ALA A 516 -9.71 -20.12 8.82
CA ALA A 516 -9.18 -18.92 8.17
C ALA A 516 -9.24 -17.75 9.15
N ILE A 517 -8.50 -16.71 8.83
CA ILE A 517 -8.62 -15.41 9.50
C ILE A 517 -9.64 -14.57 8.73
N VAL A 518 -10.72 -14.20 9.39
CA VAL A 518 -11.79 -13.38 8.83
C VAL A 518 -12.00 -12.18 9.73
N ASP A 519 -12.01 -10.97 9.18
CA ASP A 519 -12.07 -9.72 9.94
C ASP A 519 -11.00 -9.65 11.06
N GLY A 520 -9.84 -10.30 10.84
CA GLY A 520 -8.78 -10.40 11.83
C GLY A 520 -8.94 -11.49 12.88
N PHE A 521 -10.03 -12.29 12.87
CA PHE A 521 -10.28 -13.34 13.86
C PHE A 521 -10.15 -14.74 13.29
N LEU A 522 -9.64 -15.66 14.11
CA LEU A 522 -9.67 -17.07 13.78
C LEU A 522 -11.11 -17.56 13.68
N THR A 523 -11.47 -18.02 12.50
CA THR A 523 -12.81 -18.46 12.15
C THR A 523 -12.74 -19.86 11.54
N VAL A 524 -13.61 -20.76 11.96
CA VAL A 524 -13.76 -22.10 11.39
C VAL A 524 -15.14 -22.20 10.75
N TYR A 525 -15.19 -22.75 9.56
CA TYR A 525 -16.44 -23.02 8.85
C TYR A 525 -16.48 -24.46 8.36
N PRO A 526 -17.67 -25.12 8.48
CA PRO A 526 -17.83 -26.49 8.02
C PRO A 526 -17.81 -26.51 6.47
N VAL A 527 -17.19 -27.56 5.91
CA VAL A 527 -17.10 -27.77 4.47
C VAL A 527 -17.49 -29.20 4.10
N ALA A 528 -18.02 -29.35 2.91
CA ALA A 528 -18.18 -30.65 2.26
C ALA A 528 -16.79 -31.18 1.81
N ARG A 529 -16.73 -32.45 1.39
CA ARG A 529 -15.46 -33.08 0.95
C ARG A 529 -14.78 -32.38 -0.22
N ASP A 530 -15.53 -31.67 -1.03
CA ASP A 530 -15.02 -30.88 -2.15
C ASP A 530 -14.61 -29.45 -1.74
N GLY A 531 -14.72 -29.09 -0.46
CA GLY A 531 -14.43 -27.78 0.09
C GLY A 531 -15.58 -26.78 0.01
N THR A 532 -16.71 -27.14 -0.55
CA THR A 532 -17.90 -26.27 -0.60
C THR A 532 -18.38 -25.97 0.83
N PRO A 533 -18.66 -24.69 1.18
CA PRO A 533 -19.20 -24.34 2.50
C PRO A 533 -20.47 -25.13 2.81
N ALA A 534 -20.53 -25.73 4.00
CA ALA A 534 -21.60 -26.63 4.44
C ALA A 534 -22.39 -26.10 5.64
N GLY A 535 -22.08 -24.92 6.13
CA GLY A 535 -22.74 -24.28 7.27
C GLY A 535 -22.15 -22.92 7.64
N PRO A 536 -22.74 -22.26 8.64
CA PRO A 536 -22.26 -20.93 9.05
C PRO A 536 -20.88 -21.00 9.70
N PRO A 537 -20.07 -19.93 9.57
CA PRO A 537 -18.77 -19.83 10.22
C PRO A 537 -18.93 -19.65 11.74
N THR A 538 -17.92 -20.14 12.48
CA THR A 538 -17.81 -19.97 13.92
C THR A 538 -16.50 -19.27 14.24
N ARG A 539 -16.57 -18.11 14.89
CA ARG A 539 -15.39 -17.40 15.40
C ARG A 539 -14.87 -18.11 16.64
N LEU A 540 -13.58 -18.44 16.67
CA LEU A 540 -12.91 -19.13 17.77
C LEU A 540 -12.00 -18.21 18.61
N SER A 541 -11.39 -17.17 18.01
CA SER A 541 -10.54 -16.28 18.79
C SER A 541 -11.30 -15.07 19.33
N PRO A 542 -11.05 -14.69 20.60
CA PRO A 542 -11.59 -13.45 21.16
C PRO A 542 -10.81 -12.20 20.70
N GLU A 543 -9.58 -12.39 20.21
CA GLU A 543 -8.59 -11.38 19.84
C GLU A 543 -8.19 -11.51 18.36
N LEU A 544 -7.48 -10.52 17.82
CA LEU A 544 -6.92 -10.59 16.48
C LEU A 544 -5.89 -11.72 16.39
N ALA A 545 -6.05 -12.56 15.39
CA ALA A 545 -5.31 -13.80 15.20
C ALA A 545 -4.58 -13.82 13.85
N SER A 546 -3.55 -14.67 13.76
CA SER A 546 -2.79 -14.96 12.53
C SER A 546 -2.35 -16.42 12.49
N SER A 547 -2.00 -16.92 11.33
CA SER A 547 -1.28 -18.19 11.10
C SER A 547 -1.92 -19.41 11.76
N PRO A 548 -3.14 -19.79 11.39
CA PRO A 548 -3.77 -20.99 11.94
C PRO A 548 -3.06 -22.28 11.51
N SER A 549 -2.96 -23.26 12.44
CA SER A 549 -2.35 -24.57 12.16
C SER A 549 -3.07 -25.66 12.94
N TRP A 550 -3.51 -26.74 12.27
CA TRP A 550 -4.25 -27.87 12.87
C TRP A 550 -3.35 -28.94 13.48
N THR A 551 -3.82 -29.59 14.54
CA THR A 551 -3.33 -30.92 14.95
C THR A 551 -3.90 -31.99 14.02
N ALA A 552 -3.23 -33.15 13.91
CA ALA A 552 -3.64 -34.25 13.01
C ALA A 552 -5.03 -34.83 13.33
N ASP A 553 -5.45 -34.76 14.60
CA ASP A 553 -6.79 -35.19 15.04
C ASP A 553 -7.92 -34.20 14.70
N GLY A 554 -7.58 -33.02 14.12
CA GLY A 554 -8.54 -31.97 13.78
C GLY A 554 -9.22 -31.31 14.99
N ARG A 555 -8.72 -31.56 16.22
CA ARG A 555 -9.34 -31.07 17.44
C ARG A 555 -8.80 -29.73 17.95
N ARG A 556 -7.53 -29.45 17.67
CA ARG A 556 -6.89 -28.23 18.16
C ARG A 556 -6.32 -27.41 17.02
N LEU A 557 -6.39 -26.09 17.18
CA LEU A 557 -5.74 -25.11 16.33
C LEU A 557 -4.74 -24.30 17.13
N ALA A 558 -3.51 -24.22 16.64
CA ALA A 558 -2.59 -23.18 17.06
C ALA A 558 -2.83 -21.93 16.23
N TYR A 559 -2.64 -20.75 16.82
CA TYR A 559 -2.65 -19.46 16.13
C TYR A 559 -1.75 -18.47 16.85
N GLN A 560 -1.44 -17.39 16.18
CA GLN A 560 -0.64 -16.29 16.72
C GLN A 560 -1.54 -15.12 17.07
N ALA A 561 -1.25 -14.45 18.18
CA ALA A 561 -1.86 -13.20 18.62
C ALA A 561 -0.79 -12.25 19.17
N ALA A 562 -1.12 -10.98 19.35
CA ALA A 562 -0.23 -10.06 20.05
C ALA A 562 0.07 -10.63 21.46
N GLY A 563 1.36 -10.69 21.80
CA GLY A 563 1.82 -11.25 23.08
C GLY A 563 2.01 -12.76 23.11
N GLY A 564 2.03 -13.46 21.96
CA GLY A 564 2.47 -14.84 21.88
C GLY A 564 1.57 -15.78 21.08
N LEU A 565 1.74 -17.08 21.34
CA LEU A 565 1.05 -18.16 20.66
C LEU A 565 -0.20 -18.57 21.44
N ARG A 566 -1.15 -19.18 20.78
CA ARG A 566 -2.40 -19.70 21.34
C ARG A 566 -2.67 -21.09 20.80
N VAL A 567 -3.30 -21.92 21.59
CA VAL A 567 -3.90 -23.19 21.16
C VAL A 567 -5.34 -23.21 21.62
N VAL A 568 -6.27 -23.37 20.68
CA VAL A 568 -7.71 -23.45 20.94
C VAL A 568 -8.21 -24.86 20.65
N ASP A 569 -9.03 -25.42 21.55
CA ASP A 569 -9.83 -26.64 21.29
C ASP A 569 -11.09 -26.20 20.52
N VAL A 570 -11.31 -26.77 19.33
CA VAL A 570 -12.40 -26.34 18.46
C VAL A 570 -13.78 -26.81 18.92
N VAL A 571 -13.85 -27.76 19.87
CA VAL A 571 -15.11 -28.31 20.37
C VAL A 571 -15.66 -27.46 21.50
N ASP A 572 -14.82 -27.10 22.47
CA ASP A 572 -15.25 -26.36 23.67
C ASP A 572 -14.81 -24.88 23.67
N GLY A 573 -14.05 -24.44 22.65
CA GLY A 573 -13.57 -23.07 22.51
C GLY A 573 -12.52 -22.63 23.54
N ARG A 574 -11.98 -23.55 24.33
CA ARG A 574 -10.96 -23.21 25.31
C ARG A 574 -9.67 -22.81 24.65
N VAL A 575 -9.21 -21.61 24.99
CA VAL A 575 -7.94 -21.06 24.53
C VAL A 575 -6.88 -21.21 25.63
N ARG A 576 -5.76 -21.84 25.27
CA ARG A 576 -4.54 -21.86 26.08
C ARG A 576 -3.55 -20.86 25.51
N GLN A 577 -3.03 -20.00 26.34
CA GLN A 577 -1.94 -19.09 26.00
C GLN A 577 -0.60 -19.80 26.15
N ILE A 578 0.30 -19.60 25.19
CA ILE A 578 1.68 -20.07 25.21
C ILE A 578 2.57 -18.87 24.96
N ALA A 579 3.27 -18.40 25.97
CA ALA A 579 4.16 -17.26 25.93
C ALA A 579 5.62 -17.73 26.09
N PRO A 580 6.33 -18.03 24.99
CA PRO A 580 7.72 -18.48 25.04
C PRO A 580 8.60 -17.51 25.81
N ARG A 581 9.52 -18.00 26.64
CA ARG A 581 10.52 -17.18 27.32
C ARG A 581 11.66 -16.78 26.37
N LEU A 582 11.32 -16.28 25.19
CA LEU A 582 12.27 -15.85 24.19
C LEU A 582 12.53 -14.37 24.33
N THR A 583 13.80 -14.03 24.50
CA THR A 583 14.26 -12.65 24.64
C THR A 583 15.41 -12.33 23.70
N TRP A 584 15.59 -11.06 23.40
CA TRP A 584 16.75 -10.53 22.71
C TRP A 584 17.38 -9.41 23.51
N THR A 585 18.67 -9.15 23.30
CA THR A 585 19.38 -8.01 23.87
C THR A 585 20.01 -7.21 22.73
N ALA A 586 20.04 -5.90 22.89
CA ALA A 586 20.71 -5.04 21.91
C ALA A 586 22.18 -5.48 21.76
N ALA A 587 22.68 -5.51 20.52
CA ALA A 587 24.09 -5.77 20.25
C ALA A 587 24.96 -4.85 21.09
N PRO A 588 26.16 -5.29 21.53
CA PRO A 588 27.02 -4.42 22.32
C PRO A 588 27.42 -3.15 21.55
N PRO A 589 27.68 -2.04 22.24
CA PRO A 589 28.16 -0.82 21.58
C PRO A 589 29.50 -1.09 20.88
N PRO A 590 29.67 -0.59 19.63
CA PRO A 590 30.92 -0.76 18.91
C PRO A 590 32.09 0.04 19.56
N PRO A 591 33.36 -0.31 19.25
CA PRO A 591 34.52 0.48 19.67
C PRO A 591 34.47 1.90 19.12
N ALA A 592 35.26 2.80 19.68
CA ALA A 592 35.37 4.16 19.19
C ALA A 592 35.96 4.20 17.76
N VAL A 593 35.50 5.16 16.98
CA VAL A 593 35.96 5.42 15.60
C VAL A 593 36.04 6.92 15.36
N THR A 594 37.05 7.37 14.64
CA THR A 594 37.11 8.76 14.12
C THR A 594 36.99 8.73 12.61
N VAL A 595 36.05 9.48 12.04
CA VAL A 595 35.93 9.68 10.59
C VAL A 595 36.52 11.03 10.24
N HIS A 596 37.65 11.04 9.54
CA HIS A 596 38.28 12.27 9.03
C HIS A 596 37.67 12.61 7.67
N ALA A 597 36.85 13.64 7.61
CA ALA A 597 36.10 14.08 6.45
C ALA A 597 36.78 15.27 5.73
N GLY A 598 37.15 15.10 4.46
CA GLY A 598 37.63 16.25 3.69
C GLY A 598 36.53 17.27 3.42
N ARG A 599 35.30 16.81 3.29
CA ARG A 599 34.08 17.61 3.24
C ARG A 599 33.00 16.94 4.10
N LEU A 600 32.32 17.76 4.90
CA LEU A 600 31.20 17.33 5.72
C LEU A 600 29.96 18.19 5.43
N PHE A 601 28.87 17.56 5.06
CA PHE A 601 27.52 18.13 5.06
C PHE A 601 26.74 17.57 6.25
N ASP A 602 26.40 18.42 7.19
CA ASP A 602 25.75 17.98 8.44
C ASP A 602 24.25 17.72 8.34
N GLY A 603 23.62 18.05 7.19
CA GLY A 603 22.17 17.82 6.93
C GLY A 603 21.26 18.94 7.44
N ARG A 604 21.74 19.95 8.16
CA ARG A 604 20.92 21.07 8.64
C ARG A 604 20.56 22.03 7.52
N ALA A 605 19.40 22.67 7.65
CA ALA A 605 18.96 23.67 6.69
C ALA A 605 19.92 24.86 6.66
N GLY A 606 20.39 25.22 5.46
CA GLY A 606 21.26 26.36 5.26
C GLY A 606 22.67 26.22 5.83
N SER A 607 23.06 25.03 6.32
CA SER A 607 24.43 24.84 6.80
C SER A 607 25.43 24.83 5.66
N ALA A 608 26.59 25.48 5.91
CA ALA A 608 27.71 25.42 4.99
C ALA A 608 28.45 24.08 5.06
N VAL A 609 29.03 23.64 3.96
CA VAL A 609 29.92 22.48 3.93
C VAL A 609 31.16 22.78 4.77
N GLN A 610 31.39 21.97 5.77
CA GLN A 610 32.59 22.01 6.60
C GLN A 610 33.72 21.26 5.87
N ARG A 611 34.96 21.72 6.07
CA ARG A 611 36.14 21.12 5.43
C ARG A 611 37.15 20.70 6.48
N ASP A 612 37.80 19.56 6.19
CA ASP A 612 38.88 19.04 7.04
C ASP A 612 38.42 18.90 8.48
N VAL A 613 37.45 17.97 8.68
CA VAL A 613 36.71 17.83 9.95
C VAL A 613 36.74 16.39 10.45
N ASP A 614 36.94 16.20 11.75
CA ASP A 614 36.81 14.94 12.42
C ASP A 614 35.43 14.75 13.03
N VAL A 615 34.80 13.60 12.73
CA VAL A 615 33.61 13.11 13.42
C VAL A 615 34.05 11.99 14.37
N VAL A 616 34.08 12.27 15.65
CA VAL A 616 34.49 11.31 16.69
C VAL A 616 33.25 10.60 17.21
N ILE A 617 33.31 9.27 17.17
CA ILE A 617 32.20 8.38 17.53
C ILE A 617 32.66 7.49 18.69
N GLU A 618 31.87 7.45 19.78
CA GLU A 618 32.08 6.52 20.90
C GLU A 618 30.81 5.68 21.07
N GLY A 619 30.99 4.36 20.97
CA GLY A 619 29.85 3.46 20.94
C GLY A 619 28.90 3.80 19.79
N ARG A 620 27.63 4.06 20.08
CA ARG A 620 26.63 4.32 19.05
C ARG A 620 26.44 5.78 18.66
N ARG A 621 27.11 6.73 19.37
CA ARG A 621 26.83 8.17 19.24
C ARG A 621 28.05 8.98 18.79
N ILE A 622 27.76 10.04 18.08
CA ILE A 622 28.72 11.10 17.76
C ILE A 622 28.97 11.88 19.06
N VAL A 623 30.22 11.94 19.49
CA VAL A 623 30.60 12.70 20.69
C VAL A 623 31.18 14.07 20.33
N ARG A 624 31.74 14.24 19.13
CA ARG A 624 32.32 15.47 18.69
C ARG A 624 32.36 15.60 17.17
N VAL A 625 32.14 16.79 16.65
CA VAL A 625 32.43 17.23 15.29
C VAL A 625 33.30 18.49 15.40
N ALA A 626 34.54 18.45 14.90
CA ALA A 626 35.50 19.53 15.08
C ALA A 626 36.53 19.55 13.94
N PRO A 627 37.25 20.67 13.72
CA PRO A 627 38.38 20.71 12.79
C PRO A 627 39.36 19.57 13.02
N HIS A 628 39.92 19.01 11.96
CA HIS A 628 40.80 17.86 11.99
C HIS A 628 42.03 18.10 12.91
N ARG A 629 42.34 17.09 13.72
CA ARG A 629 43.49 17.04 14.56
C ARG A 629 43.89 15.61 14.88
N ASP A 630 45.08 15.16 14.41
CA ASP A 630 45.56 13.79 14.61
C ASP A 630 45.67 13.42 16.10
N ASP A 631 46.08 14.37 16.96
CA ASP A 631 46.21 14.17 18.41
C ASP A 631 44.90 14.00 19.17
N GLN A 632 43.76 14.16 18.45
CA GLN A 632 42.42 14.08 19.04
C GLN A 632 41.61 12.92 18.50
N HIS A 633 42.21 12.07 17.68
CA HIS A 633 41.56 10.85 17.16
C HIS A 633 41.29 9.86 18.29
N ARG A 634 40.19 9.14 18.18
CA ARG A 634 39.80 8.04 19.07
C ARG A 634 39.49 6.79 18.28
N GLY A 635 40.09 5.68 18.69
CA GLY A 635 39.92 4.40 18.07
C GLY A 635 40.48 4.31 16.65
N GLU A 636 39.85 3.50 15.79
CA GLU A 636 40.21 3.37 14.38
C GLU A 636 39.91 4.68 13.64
N VAL A 637 40.83 5.08 12.75
CA VAL A 637 40.62 6.25 11.89
C VAL A 637 40.14 5.81 10.52
N VAL A 638 38.96 6.25 10.17
CA VAL A 638 38.40 6.11 8.80
C VAL A 638 38.79 7.34 8.01
N ASP A 639 39.75 7.20 7.11
CA ASP A 639 40.17 8.28 6.23
C ASP A 639 39.13 8.53 5.12
N ALA A 640 38.44 9.67 5.20
CA ALA A 640 37.55 10.21 4.20
C ALA A 640 38.00 11.61 3.72
N SER A 641 39.30 11.92 3.84
CA SER A 641 39.88 13.22 3.48
C SER A 641 39.68 13.59 1.99
N ALA A 642 39.65 12.60 1.11
CA ALA A 642 39.37 12.78 -0.32
C ALA A 642 37.86 12.80 -0.67
N GLY A 643 36.99 12.45 0.27
CA GLY A 643 35.57 12.23 0.06
C GLY A 643 34.67 13.30 0.68
N THR A 644 33.38 13.01 0.65
CA THR A 644 32.34 13.77 1.34
C THR A 644 31.60 12.88 2.33
N VAL A 645 31.40 13.36 3.54
CA VAL A 645 30.58 12.71 4.55
C VAL A 645 29.21 13.40 4.60
N VAL A 646 28.16 12.63 4.51
CA VAL A 646 26.76 13.09 4.61
C VAL A 646 26.01 12.25 5.66
N PRO A 647 24.88 12.72 6.22
CA PRO A 647 24.09 11.89 7.13
C PRO A 647 23.61 10.60 6.45
N GLY A 648 23.42 9.55 7.24
CA GLY A 648 22.84 8.30 6.78
C GLY A 648 21.48 8.50 6.14
N LEU A 649 21.27 7.92 4.97
CA LEU A 649 20.04 8.07 4.20
C LEU A 649 18.87 7.34 4.87
N ILE A 650 17.70 7.92 4.80
CA ILE A 650 16.42 7.37 5.25
C ILE A 650 15.54 7.12 4.04
N GLU A 651 15.24 5.87 3.77
CA GLU A 651 14.26 5.44 2.78
C GLU A 651 12.86 5.47 3.40
N SER A 652 12.04 6.46 3.02
CA SER A 652 10.79 6.75 3.72
C SER A 652 9.59 5.92 3.25
N HIS A 653 9.74 5.13 2.20
CA HIS A 653 8.68 4.25 1.69
C HIS A 653 9.28 3.07 0.93
N THR A 654 9.40 1.95 1.61
CA THR A 654 9.87 0.70 1.02
C THR A 654 9.17 -0.48 1.69
N HIS A 655 9.07 -1.62 1.01
CA HIS A 655 8.48 -2.84 1.56
C HIS A 655 9.55 -3.89 1.75
N LEU A 656 9.48 -4.64 2.86
CA LEU A 656 10.32 -5.81 3.06
C LEU A 656 9.99 -6.89 2.02
N SER A 657 11.00 -7.61 1.55
CA SER A 657 10.81 -8.69 0.59
C SER A 657 11.67 -9.90 0.95
N LYS A 658 11.01 -11.00 1.24
CA LYS A 658 11.69 -12.27 1.58
C LYS A 658 12.57 -12.83 0.45
N ALA A 659 12.30 -12.42 -0.79
CA ALA A 659 13.11 -12.86 -1.93
C ALA A 659 14.59 -12.45 -1.84
N TYR A 660 14.92 -11.47 -0.99
CA TYR A 660 16.29 -11.00 -0.77
C TYR A 660 17.00 -11.66 0.41
N GLY A 661 16.25 -12.35 1.30
CA GLY A 661 16.82 -12.99 2.49
C GLY A 661 17.67 -12.04 3.34
N GLU A 662 18.81 -12.55 3.87
CA GLU A 662 19.74 -11.76 4.68
C GLU A 662 20.45 -10.66 3.87
N ALA A 663 20.56 -10.81 2.56
CA ALA A 663 21.21 -9.83 1.70
C ALA A 663 20.47 -8.49 1.66
N GLN A 664 19.15 -8.45 1.97
CA GLN A 664 18.36 -7.25 1.95
C GLN A 664 18.93 -6.15 2.85
N GLY A 665 19.31 -6.49 4.06
CA GLY A 665 19.88 -5.53 5.01
C GLY A 665 21.23 -4.98 4.57
N ARG A 666 22.12 -5.86 4.06
CA ARG A 666 23.42 -5.47 3.52
C ARG A 666 23.29 -4.55 2.30
N LEU A 667 22.31 -4.85 1.47
CA LEU A 667 22.04 -4.08 0.26
C LEU A 667 21.72 -2.62 0.59
N TRP A 668 20.79 -2.35 1.52
CA TRP A 668 20.49 -0.97 1.90
C TRP A 668 21.72 -0.22 2.42
N LEU A 669 22.50 -0.85 3.30
CA LEU A 669 23.75 -0.24 3.81
C LEU A 669 24.77 0.01 2.70
N ALA A 670 24.85 -0.88 1.69
CA ALA A 670 25.75 -0.67 0.56
C ALA A 670 25.40 0.55 -0.31
N PHE A 671 24.14 1.01 -0.26
CA PHE A 671 23.69 2.23 -0.90
C PHE A 671 23.54 3.43 0.07
N GLY A 672 24.09 3.34 1.29
CA GLY A 672 24.08 4.44 2.24
C GLY A 672 22.80 4.58 3.06
N VAL A 673 21.86 3.64 2.94
CA VAL A 673 20.57 3.70 3.65
C VAL A 673 20.75 3.11 5.06
N THR A 674 20.62 3.94 6.09
CA THR A 674 20.77 3.55 7.51
C THR A 674 19.46 3.33 8.23
N THR A 675 18.36 3.83 7.65
CA THR A 675 17.01 3.68 8.19
C THR A 675 16.02 3.47 7.05
N VAL A 676 15.10 2.53 7.22
CA VAL A 676 14.00 2.28 6.28
C VAL A 676 12.67 2.41 7.00
N ARG A 677 11.66 2.98 6.32
CA ARG A 677 10.27 3.00 6.77
C ARG A 677 9.47 2.07 5.88
N ASN A 678 8.89 1.05 6.50
CA ASN A 678 8.06 0.05 5.84
C ASN A 678 6.58 0.29 6.14
N PRO A 679 5.81 0.89 5.21
CA PRO A 679 4.44 1.32 5.46
C PRO A 679 3.39 0.22 5.31
N ALA A 680 3.77 -1.00 4.94
CA ALA A 680 2.88 -2.14 4.87
C ALA A 680 3.65 -3.46 4.90
N THR A 681 3.40 -4.27 5.92
CA THR A 681 3.95 -5.62 6.06
C THR A 681 3.01 -6.47 6.92
N ASN A 682 3.30 -7.78 7.06
CA ASN A 682 2.66 -8.57 8.11
C ASN A 682 3.02 -7.99 9.48
N ALA A 683 2.07 -7.99 10.41
CA ALA A 683 2.20 -7.35 11.71
C ALA A 683 3.44 -7.79 12.52
N PHE A 684 3.87 -9.03 12.35
CA PHE A 684 4.98 -9.61 13.12
C PHE A 684 6.32 -9.56 12.37
N GLU A 685 6.29 -9.51 11.05
CA GLU A 685 7.49 -9.52 10.19
C GLU A 685 8.37 -8.28 10.41
N GLY A 686 7.76 -7.10 10.46
CA GLY A 686 8.50 -5.86 10.72
C GLY A 686 9.15 -5.84 12.12
N GLN A 687 8.53 -6.52 13.11
CA GLN A 687 9.11 -6.68 14.44
C GLN A 687 10.27 -7.67 14.43
N GLU A 688 10.11 -8.81 13.74
CA GLU A 688 11.17 -9.82 13.61
C GLU A 688 12.42 -9.22 12.96
N GLU A 689 12.25 -8.51 11.84
CA GLU A 689 13.36 -7.86 11.14
C GLU A 689 14.08 -6.85 12.04
N ARG A 690 13.31 -6.02 12.76
CA ARG A 690 13.86 -5.05 13.73
C ARG A 690 14.65 -5.74 14.82
N GLU A 691 14.08 -6.75 15.47
CA GLU A 691 14.68 -7.45 16.60
C GLU A 691 15.93 -8.24 16.19
N ALA A 692 15.93 -8.84 15.00
CA ALA A 692 17.08 -9.53 14.44
C ALA A 692 18.24 -8.56 14.13
N ILE A 693 17.95 -7.38 13.61
CA ILE A 693 18.97 -6.36 13.30
C ILE A 693 19.49 -5.70 14.59
N GLU A 694 18.60 -5.31 15.52
CA GLU A 694 19.01 -4.62 16.75
C GLU A 694 19.77 -5.54 17.71
N SER A 695 19.50 -6.85 17.68
CA SER A 695 20.28 -7.87 18.41
C SER A 695 21.65 -8.17 17.78
N GLY A 696 21.89 -7.69 16.53
CA GLY A 696 23.12 -7.98 15.81
C GLY A 696 23.17 -9.35 15.11
N ARG A 697 22.07 -10.11 15.13
CA ARG A 697 21.94 -11.38 14.41
C ARG A 697 21.89 -11.18 12.89
N ARG A 698 21.37 -10.05 12.47
CA ARG A 698 21.26 -9.65 11.06
C ARG A 698 21.90 -8.28 10.84
N ILE A 699 22.61 -8.11 9.73
CA ILE A 699 23.14 -6.82 9.30
C ILE A 699 22.04 -6.08 8.54
N GLY A 700 21.77 -4.80 8.88
CA GLY A 700 20.77 -4.03 8.16
C GLY A 700 20.57 -2.62 8.72
N PRO A 701 19.71 -1.82 8.07
CA PRO A 701 19.30 -0.50 8.53
C PRO A 701 18.35 -0.60 9.74
N ARG A 702 18.07 0.52 10.39
CA ARG A 702 16.93 0.58 11.34
C ARG A 702 15.63 0.42 10.60
N VAL A 703 14.72 -0.34 11.20
CA VAL A 703 13.40 -0.56 10.65
C VAL A 703 12.37 0.26 11.43
N VAL A 704 11.72 1.20 10.75
CA VAL A 704 10.52 1.92 11.19
C VAL A 704 9.34 1.24 10.50
N THR A 705 8.43 0.64 11.25
CA THR A 705 7.44 -0.27 10.67
C THR A 705 6.05 -0.12 11.26
N THR A 706 5.07 -0.50 10.49
CA THR A 706 3.68 -0.74 10.88
C THR A 706 3.30 -2.19 10.56
N GLY A 707 2.05 -2.54 10.75
CA GLY A 707 1.49 -3.79 10.26
C GLY A 707 0.89 -3.66 8.86
N GLU A 708 -0.13 -4.44 8.59
CA GLU A 708 -0.88 -4.42 7.37
C GLU A 708 -1.59 -3.07 7.18
N PRO A 709 -1.75 -2.58 5.95
CA PRO A 709 -2.51 -1.37 5.69
C PRO A 709 -3.99 -1.58 6.04
N LEU A 710 -4.58 -0.60 6.74
CA LEU A 710 -5.98 -0.64 7.15
C LEU A 710 -6.86 -0.14 6.00
N ASP A 711 -7.69 -1.01 5.45
CA ASP A 711 -8.53 -0.76 4.27
C ASP A 711 -10.02 -0.96 4.59
N GLY A 712 -10.90 -0.70 3.65
CA GLY A 712 -12.34 -0.99 3.75
C GLY A 712 -12.68 -2.46 3.56
N SER A 713 -13.98 -2.78 3.51
CA SER A 713 -14.46 -4.16 3.33
C SER A 713 -14.01 -4.77 1.99
N ARG A 714 -13.95 -3.97 0.93
CA ARG A 714 -13.23 -4.28 -0.30
C ARG A 714 -11.79 -3.81 -0.17
N ILE A 715 -10.85 -4.67 -0.45
CA ILE A 715 -9.42 -4.35 -0.37
C ILE A 715 -8.83 -4.14 -1.76
N TYR A 716 -7.83 -3.29 -1.83
CA TYR A 716 -7.10 -3.06 -3.07
C TYR A 716 -5.91 -4.01 -3.21
N TYR A 717 -5.18 -4.24 -2.11
CA TYR A 717 -4.12 -5.24 -2.03
C TYR A 717 -4.50 -6.40 -1.15
N PRO A 718 -4.15 -7.64 -1.55
CA PRO A 718 -4.46 -8.83 -0.78
C PRO A 718 -4.02 -8.80 0.67
N GLY A 719 -2.88 -8.15 0.96
CA GLY A 719 -2.34 -8.00 2.31
C GLY A 719 -2.98 -6.89 3.15
N GLY A 720 -4.04 -6.20 2.67
CA GLY A 720 -4.78 -5.21 3.45
C GLY A 720 -5.70 -5.86 4.47
N VAL A 721 -5.93 -5.17 5.59
CA VAL A 721 -6.91 -5.58 6.60
C VAL A 721 -8.24 -4.89 6.29
N ALA A 722 -9.26 -5.70 6.00
CA ALA A 722 -10.61 -5.21 5.81
C ALA A 722 -11.22 -4.77 7.16
N LEU A 723 -11.67 -3.52 7.25
CA LEU A 723 -12.33 -2.98 8.43
C LEU A 723 -13.80 -2.69 8.09
N ASP A 724 -14.72 -3.33 8.80
CA ASP A 724 -16.16 -3.14 8.62
C ASP A 724 -16.83 -2.39 9.77
N GLY A 725 -16.05 -1.87 10.72
CA GLY A 725 -16.59 -1.13 11.84
C GLY A 725 -15.57 -0.62 12.86
N GLY A 726 -16.04 0.30 13.71
CA GLY A 726 -15.20 0.97 14.69
C GLY A 726 -14.62 0.07 15.78
N GLY A 727 -15.25 -1.07 16.10
CA GLY A 727 -14.73 -2.03 17.07
C GLY A 727 -13.45 -2.70 16.60
N LEU A 728 -13.31 -2.97 15.30
CA LEU A 728 -12.08 -3.48 14.69
C LEU A 728 -10.96 -2.44 14.72
N VAL A 729 -11.29 -1.15 14.53
CA VAL A 729 -10.30 -0.07 14.65
C VAL A 729 -9.62 -0.09 16.01
N ASP A 730 -10.40 -0.17 17.10
CA ASP A 730 -9.85 -0.18 18.45
C ASP A 730 -8.94 -1.38 18.71
N GLN A 731 -9.30 -2.56 18.18
CA GLN A 731 -8.48 -3.76 18.29
C GLN A 731 -7.17 -3.67 17.46
N GLN A 732 -7.22 -3.07 16.27
CA GLN A 732 -6.01 -2.84 15.46
C GLN A 732 -5.06 -1.86 16.15
N LEU A 733 -5.58 -0.81 16.77
CA LEU A 733 -4.78 0.15 17.55
C LEU A 733 -4.17 -0.52 18.80
N ALA A 734 -4.93 -1.33 19.53
CA ALA A 734 -4.40 -2.09 20.67
C ALA A 734 -3.30 -3.09 20.24
N ARG A 735 -3.48 -3.76 19.07
CA ARG A 735 -2.43 -4.61 18.49
C ARG A 735 -1.19 -3.82 18.11
N ALA A 736 -1.34 -2.64 17.53
CA ALA A 736 -0.24 -1.76 17.17
C ALA A 736 0.60 -1.34 18.40
N GLU A 737 -0.05 -1.02 19.52
CA GLU A 737 0.62 -0.73 20.77
C GLU A 737 1.35 -1.97 21.33
N ALA A 738 0.69 -3.12 21.39
CA ALA A 738 1.25 -4.35 21.92
C ALA A 738 2.48 -4.83 21.12
N LEU A 739 2.45 -4.70 19.80
CA LEU A 739 3.56 -5.05 18.92
C LEU A 739 4.60 -3.93 18.79
N GLY A 740 4.30 -2.71 19.25
CA GLY A 740 5.24 -1.60 19.20
C GLY A 740 5.43 -1.01 17.80
N PHE A 741 4.35 -0.86 17.03
CA PHE A 741 4.39 -0.16 15.74
C PHE A 741 4.85 1.28 15.90
N ASP A 742 5.49 1.83 14.89
CA ASP A 742 5.98 3.21 14.90
C ASP A 742 4.96 4.20 14.33
N PHE A 743 4.02 3.72 13.52
CA PHE A 743 2.99 4.52 12.84
C PHE A 743 1.84 3.62 12.36
N ILE A 744 0.78 4.23 11.83
CA ILE A 744 -0.36 3.52 11.22
C ILE A 744 -0.48 3.92 9.74
N LYS A 745 -0.81 2.95 8.88
CA LYS A 745 -1.11 3.17 7.47
C LYS A 745 -2.60 2.96 7.21
N THR A 746 -3.28 4.01 6.73
CA THR A 746 -4.62 3.89 6.16
C THR A 746 -4.54 3.73 4.65
N TYR A 747 -5.50 2.99 4.07
CA TYR A 747 -5.43 2.63 2.66
C TYR A 747 -6.69 3.04 1.89
N VAL A 748 -6.74 2.67 0.64
CA VAL A 748 -7.53 3.24 -0.44
C VAL A 748 -9.04 3.23 -0.20
N ARG A 749 -9.58 2.10 0.23
CA ARG A 749 -11.04 1.90 0.36
C ARG A 749 -11.57 2.17 1.77
N LEU A 750 -10.73 2.60 2.69
CA LEU A 750 -11.15 2.89 4.06
C LEU A 750 -12.16 4.04 4.09
N PRO A 751 -13.36 3.86 4.69
CA PRO A 751 -14.33 4.94 4.85
C PRO A 751 -13.76 6.11 5.66
N ASP A 752 -14.09 7.33 5.28
CA ASP A 752 -13.55 8.57 5.87
C ASP A 752 -13.77 8.64 7.39
N ARG A 753 -14.93 8.18 7.87
CA ARG A 753 -15.24 8.16 9.31
C ARG A 753 -14.38 7.18 10.09
N LEU A 754 -14.04 6.03 9.48
CA LEU A 754 -13.11 5.08 10.10
C LEU A 754 -11.68 5.63 10.06
N GLN A 755 -11.29 6.30 8.97
CA GLN A 755 -10.00 6.98 8.87
C GLN A 755 -9.85 8.05 9.96
N GLN A 756 -10.85 8.88 10.18
CA GLN A 756 -10.87 9.85 11.28
C GLN A 756 -10.65 9.17 12.64
N ARG A 757 -11.42 8.11 12.93
CA ARG A 757 -11.29 7.35 14.19
C ARG A 757 -9.91 6.75 14.38
N ILE A 758 -9.29 6.23 13.29
CA ILE A 758 -7.93 5.70 13.33
C ILE A 758 -6.94 6.83 13.66
N ILE A 759 -7.05 7.97 12.99
CA ILE A 759 -6.15 9.12 13.22
C ILE A 759 -6.24 9.57 14.68
N GLU A 760 -7.45 9.81 15.18
CA GLU A 760 -7.67 10.22 16.57
C GLU A 760 -7.14 9.19 17.58
N GLY A 761 -7.36 7.90 17.34
CA GLY A 761 -6.90 6.82 18.19
C GLY A 761 -5.37 6.66 18.18
N ALA A 762 -4.77 6.70 16.99
CA ALA A 762 -3.32 6.61 16.81
C ALA A 762 -2.59 7.79 17.45
N HIS A 763 -3.10 9.01 17.29
CA HIS A 763 -2.53 10.21 17.92
C HIS A 763 -2.60 10.16 19.46
N ARG A 764 -3.65 9.59 20.03
CA ARG A 764 -3.71 9.34 21.50
C ARG A 764 -2.61 8.39 21.97
N ALA A 765 -2.22 7.43 21.12
CA ALA A 765 -1.10 6.50 21.38
C ALA A 765 0.28 7.08 20.98
N GLY A 766 0.34 8.32 20.50
CA GLY A 766 1.56 8.95 20.00
C GLY A 766 2.08 8.41 18.68
N LEU A 767 1.20 7.76 17.87
CA LEU A 767 1.54 7.17 16.58
C LEU A 767 1.10 8.09 15.43
N PRO A 768 2.01 8.48 14.52
CA PRO A 768 1.63 9.21 13.33
C PRO A 768 0.84 8.31 12.37
N VAL A 769 0.02 8.93 11.51
CA VAL A 769 -0.80 8.24 10.51
C VAL A 769 -0.46 8.73 9.12
N THR A 770 -0.24 7.78 8.19
CA THR A 770 -0.09 8.08 6.78
C THR A 770 -1.22 7.48 5.95
N SER A 771 -1.59 8.15 4.85
CA SER A 771 -2.72 7.80 4.00
C SER A 771 -2.35 7.77 2.52
N HIS A 772 -3.17 7.14 1.70
CA HIS A 772 -3.15 7.30 0.25
C HIS A 772 -3.97 8.50 -0.22
N GLU A 773 -4.98 8.90 0.55
CA GLU A 773 -5.87 10.01 0.24
C GLU A 773 -5.36 11.30 0.90
N ILE A 774 -5.39 12.42 0.14
CA ILE A 774 -4.99 13.73 0.68
C ILE A 774 -6.12 14.37 1.48
N TYR A 775 -7.33 14.37 0.95
CA TYR A 775 -8.50 14.91 1.61
C TYR A 775 -9.62 13.84 1.66
N PRO A 776 -10.32 13.69 2.77
CA PRO A 776 -10.29 14.52 3.99
C PRO A 776 -9.20 14.15 5.00
N ALA A 777 -8.26 13.25 4.69
CA ALA A 777 -7.22 12.81 5.61
C ALA A 777 -6.47 13.98 6.28
N VAL A 778 -6.12 15.03 5.50
CA VAL A 778 -5.47 16.24 6.03
C VAL A 778 -6.37 16.98 7.02
N ALA A 779 -7.67 17.02 6.76
CA ALA A 779 -8.63 17.68 7.65
C ALA A 779 -8.81 16.94 8.98
N TYR A 780 -8.65 15.62 8.97
CA TYR A 780 -8.67 14.78 10.18
C TYR A 780 -7.33 14.73 10.91
N GLY A 781 -6.27 15.35 10.35
CA GLY A 781 -4.97 15.49 10.99
C GLY A 781 -3.93 14.46 10.57
N ALA A 782 -4.13 13.67 9.53
CA ALA A 782 -3.12 12.73 9.04
C ALA A 782 -1.75 13.39 8.84
N ASP A 783 -0.66 12.69 9.19
CA ASP A 783 0.70 13.25 9.23
C ASP A 783 1.42 13.13 7.90
N GLY A 784 1.01 12.17 7.08
CA GLY A 784 1.64 11.92 5.78
C GLY A 784 0.67 11.43 4.72
N VAL A 785 1.05 11.64 3.46
CA VAL A 785 0.40 11.05 2.30
C VAL A 785 1.44 10.40 1.40
N GLU A 786 1.08 9.24 0.87
CA GLU A 786 1.96 8.46 0.00
C GLU A 786 1.65 8.72 -1.47
N HIS A 787 2.71 8.71 -2.29
CA HIS A 787 2.70 8.81 -3.74
C HIS A 787 2.08 10.11 -4.29
N VAL A 788 2.77 10.72 -5.22
CA VAL A 788 2.20 11.89 -5.93
C VAL A 788 0.96 11.52 -6.75
N ARG A 789 0.89 10.30 -7.29
CA ARG A 789 -0.33 9.81 -7.94
C ARG A 789 -1.09 8.86 -7.03
N GLY A 790 -0.53 7.72 -6.70
CA GLY A 790 -1.14 6.69 -5.85
C GLY A 790 -2.47 6.15 -6.39
N THR A 791 -2.86 5.01 -5.87
CA THR A 791 -4.20 4.45 -6.10
C THR A 791 -5.23 5.17 -5.26
N SER A 792 -6.47 5.26 -5.74
CA SER A 792 -7.59 5.89 -5.05
C SER A 792 -8.88 5.11 -5.33
N ARG A 793 -9.78 5.05 -4.35
CA ARG A 793 -11.12 4.46 -4.51
C ARG A 793 -11.97 5.15 -5.58
N ARG A 794 -11.59 6.36 -5.99
CA ARG A 794 -12.29 7.13 -7.02
C ARG A 794 -12.09 6.55 -8.43
N GLY A 795 -11.03 5.76 -8.63
CA GLY A 795 -10.61 5.25 -9.95
C GLY A 795 -9.75 6.23 -10.74
N TYR A 796 -9.55 7.44 -10.20
CA TYR A 796 -8.61 8.47 -10.68
C TYR A 796 -7.85 9.05 -9.48
N SER A 797 -6.71 9.68 -9.71
CA SER A 797 -5.94 10.28 -8.61
C SER A 797 -6.52 11.64 -8.21
N PRO A 798 -6.78 11.86 -6.91
CA PRO A 798 -7.15 13.20 -6.42
C PRO A 798 -5.95 14.14 -6.30
N LYS A 799 -4.73 13.64 -6.51
CA LYS A 799 -3.48 14.39 -6.37
C LYS A 799 -2.86 14.79 -7.71
N MET A 800 -3.23 14.11 -8.79
CA MET A 800 -2.74 14.38 -10.14
C MET A 800 -3.79 14.07 -11.19
N SER A 801 -3.83 14.88 -12.24
CA SER A 801 -4.63 14.65 -13.44
C SER A 801 -4.08 13.48 -14.27
N GLU A 802 -4.72 13.17 -15.39
CA GLU A 802 -4.23 12.17 -16.34
C GLU A 802 -2.88 12.58 -16.98
N LEU A 803 -2.63 13.88 -17.16
CA LEU A 803 -1.33 14.40 -17.60
C LEU A 803 -0.31 14.56 -16.48
N ARG A 804 -0.56 13.96 -15.32
CA ARG A 804 0.33 13.96 -14.15
C ARG A 804 0.61 15.36 -13.59
N ARG A 805 -0.33 16.28 -13.74
CA ARG A 805 -0.26 17.64 -13.19
C ARG A 805 -1.05 17.71 -11.88
N SER A 806 -0.49 18.39 -10.90
CA SER A 806 -1.17 18.82 -9.67
C SER A 806 -1.47 20.29 -9.76
N TYR A 807 -2.57 20.72 -9.14
CA TYR A 807 -3.01 22.11 -9.17
C TYR A 807 -3.04 22.68 -7.74
N GLY A 808 -3.55 23.91 -7.62
CA GLY A 808 -3.48 24.71 -6.40
C GLY A 808 -4.08 24.05 -5.17
N ASP A 809 -5.08 23.18 -5.29
CA ASP A 809 -5.67 22.44 -4.19
C ASP A 809 -4.64 21.51 -3.51
N VAL A 810 -3.88 20.75 -4.30
CA VAL A 810 -2.88 19.80 -3.78
C VAL A 810 -1.69 20.55 -3.18
N GLU A 811 -1.14 21.52 -3.93
CA GLU A 811 0.03 22.27 -3.48
C GLU A 811 -0.26 23.04 -2.18
N GLN A 812 -1.35 23.81 -2.16
CA GLN A 812 -1.71 24.65 -1.02
C GLN A 812 -2.06 23.84 0.22
N LEU A 813 -2.78 22.71 0.07
CA LEU A 813 -3.11 21.85 1.20
C LEU A 813 -1.85 21.24 1.82
N LEU A 814 -0.92 20.71 1.02
CA LEU A 814 0.32 20.12 1.52
C LEU A 814 1.22 21.15 2.21
N ILE A 815 1.33 22.35 1.65
CA ILE A 815 2.11 23.45 2.25
C ILE A 815 1.47 23.92 3.55
N ALA A 816 0.17 24.21 3.52
CA ALA A 816 -0.53 24.82 4.67
C ALA A 816 -0.73 23.85 5.83
N SER A 817 -0.88 22.55 5.56
CA SER A 817 -1.10 21.54 6.60
C SER A 817 0.17 21.08 7.30
N GLY A 818 1.34 21.21 6.65
CA GLY A 818 2.57 20.57 7.11
C GLY A 818 2.55 19.04 7.05
N MET A 819 1.55 18.45 6.39
CA MET A 819 1.51 17.01 6.06
C MET A 819 2.72 16.67 5.17
N THR A 820 3.39 15.56 5.47
CA THR A 820 4.47 15.08 4.60
C THR A 820 3.91 14.40 3.35
N ILE A 821 4.66 14.49 2.25
CA ILE A 821 4.41 13.66 1.05
C ILE A 821 5.64 12.84 0.73
N THR A 822 5.41 11.54 0.42
CA THR A 822 6.41 10.64 -0.16
C THR A 822 6.14 10.49 -1.65
N PRO A 823 6.85 11.18 -2.56
CA PRO A 823 6.47 11.28 -3.97
C PRO A 823 6.51 9.97 -4.74
N THR A 824 7.57 9.18 -4.59
CA THR A 824 7.82 7.92 -5.33
C THR A 824 7.72 8.07 -6.86
N ILE A 825 8.38 9.10 -7.40
CA ILE A 825 8.40 9.40 -8.85
C ILE A 825 8.94 8.19 -9.64
N THR A 826 9.86 7.45 -9.05
CA THR A 826 10.48 6.27 -9.65
C THR A 826 9.46 5.23 -10.10
N ILE A 827 8.43 4.91 -9.31
CA ILE A 827 7.37 3.97 -9.73
C ILE A 827 6.38 4.55 -10.72
N GLN A 828 6.36 5.87 -10.89
CA GLN A 828 5.47 6.56 -11.81
C GLN A 828 6.08 6.77 -13.22
N GLY A 829 7.14 6.02 -13.54
CA GLY A 829 7.86 6.08 -14.81
C GLY A 829 9.24 6.73 -14.72
N GLY A 830 9.57 7.38 -13.61
CA GLY A 830 10.85 8.06 -13.42
C GLY A 830 12.04 7.10 -13.52
N PHE A 831 11.95 5.91 -12.91
CA PHE A 831 13.04 4.92 -12.95
C PHE A 831 13.40 4.52 -14.37
N GLN A 832 12.39 4.25 -15.23
CA GLN A 832 12.62 3.90 -16.63
C GLN A 832 13.24 5.06 -17.43
N VAL A 833 12.82 6.30 -17.14
CA VAL A 833 13.41 7.50 -17.79
C VAL A 833 14.89 7.64 -17.47
N LEU A 834 15.28 7.53 -16.18
CA LEU A 834 16.69 7.63 -15.80
C LEU A 834 17.51 6.44 -16.31
N THR A 835 16.98 5.22 -16.23
CA THR A 835 17.65 4.01 -16.72
C THR A 835 17.86 4.06 -18.23
N ALA A 836 16.91 4.61 -19.00
CA ALA A 836 17.08 4.79 -20.46
C ALA A 836 18.20 5.78 -20.82
N ARG A 837 18.42 6.79 -19.95
CA ARG A 837 19.49 7.79 -20.14
C ARG A 837 20.84 7.31 -19.62
N ASP A 838 20.85 6.63 -18.47
CA ASP A 838 22.06 6.16 -17.80
C ASP A 838 21.77 4.89 -17.00
N PRO A 839 22.00 3.69 -17.58
CA PRO A 839 21.76 2.40 -16.94
C PRO A 839 22.90 1.99 -15.99
N TRP A 840 23.52 2.93 -15.27
CA TRP A 840 24.71 2.71 -14.43
C TRP A 840 24.60 1.52 -13.48
N TRP A 841 23.40 1.29 -12.93
CA TRP A 841 23.16 0.29 -11.92
C TRP A 841 23.23 -1.16 -12.44
N VAL A 842 23.05 -1.37 -13.74
CA VAL A 842 23.01 -2.71 -14.35
C VAL A 842 24.36 -3.45 -14.21
N GLU A 843 25.47 -2.70 -14.23
CA GLU A 843 26.83 -3.24 -14.07
C GLU A 843 27.40 -2.99 -12.66
N ASP A 844 26.63 -2.42 -11.76
CA ASP A 844 27.08 -2.15 -10.41
C ASP A 844 27.35 -3.46 -9.65
N PRO A 845 28.53 -3.64 -9.03
CA PRO A 845 28.85 -4.87 -8.32
C PRO A 845 27.91 -5.16 -7.14
N ARG A 846 27.28 -4.15 -6.56
CA ARG A 846 26.26 -4.30 -5.52
C ARG A 846 25.03 -5.04 -6.05
N VAL A 847 24.60 -4.72 -7.28
CA VAL A 847 23.49 -5.39 -7.95
C VAL A 847 23.86 -6.84 -8.28
N ALA A 848 25.05 -7.05 -8.83
CA ALA A 848 25.51 -8.39 -9.20
C ALA A 848 25.66 -9.36 -7.98
N ARG A 849 25.91 -8.83 -6.78
CA ARG A 849 26.23 -9.61 -5.59
C ARG A 849 25.11 -9.74 -4.56
N LEU A 850 24.25 -8.73 -4.46
CA LEU A 850 23.26 -8.65 -3.38
C LEU A 850 21.80 -8.77 -3.85
N PHE A 851 21.55 -8.70 -5.15
CA PHE A 851 20.19 -8.80 -5.68
C PHE A 851 19.89 -10.22 -6.16
N PRO A 852 18.63 -10.65 -6.11
CA PRO A 852 18.20 -11.86 -6.80
C PRO A 852 18.58 -11.82 -8.29
N PRO A 853 19.00 -12.94 -8.89
CA PRO A 853 19.43 -12.99 -10.29
C PRO A 853 18.43 -12.39 -11.29
N ALA A 854 17.13 -12.56 -11.04
CA ALA A 854 16.05 -12.01 -11.87
C ALA A 854 16.08 -10.48 -11.97
N VAL A 855 16.50 -9.76 -10.92
CA VAL A 855 16.60 -8.30 -10.93
C VAL A 855 17.73 -7.84 -11.86
N ALA A 856 18.89 -8.50 -11.77
CA ALA A 856 20.02 -8.21 -12.65
C ALA A 856 19.69 -8.55 -14.12
N GLU A 857 18.94 -9.63 -14.35
CA GLU A 857 18.47 -10.02 -15.68
C GLU A 857 17.48 -9.00 -16.27
N ALA A 858 16.49 -8.56 -15.49
CA ALA A 858 15.56 -7.49 -15.87
C ALA A 858 16.31 -6.19 -16.21
N GLY A 859 17.35 -5.85 -15.44
CA GLY A 859 18.22 -4.70 -15.73
C GLY A 859 18.94 -4.83 -17.07
N ARG A 860 19.52 -5.99 -17.37
CA ARG A 860 20.16 -6.25 -18.66
C ARG A 860 19.17 -6.16 -19.82
N ALA A 861 17.94 -6.65 -19.64
CA ALA A 861 16.86 -6.53 -20.63
C ALA A 861 16.47 -5.06 -20.90
N LEU A 862 16.31 -4.27 -19.84
CA LEU A 862 16.06 -2.82 -19.97
C LEU A 862 17.19 -2.09 -20.70
N ARG A 863 18.44 -2.46 -20.45
CA ARG A 863 19.60 -1.88 -21.14
C ARG A 863 19.68 -2.32 -22.60
N ALA A 864 19.34 -3.57 -22.91
CA ALA A 864 19.36 -4.09 -24.28
C ALA A 864 18.26 -3.47 -25.16
N SER A 865 17.14 -3.09 -24.56
CA SER A 865 16.00 -2.44 -25.23
C SER A 865 15.52 -1.22 -24.44
N PRO A 866 16.30 -0.12 -24.40
CA PRO A 866 15.94 1.07 -23.64
C PRO A 866 14.79 1.82 -24.31
N LEU A 867 14.01 2.53 -23.50
CA LEU A 867 13.05 3.52 -24.02
C LEU A 867 13.81 4.52 -24.91
N ALA A 868 13.29 4.83 -26.08
CA ALA A 868 13.93 5.75 -27.02
C ALA A 868 12.91 6.57 -27.83
N GLY A 869 13.39 7.61 -28.49
CA GLY A 869 12.59 8.42 -29.42
C GLY A 869 11.29 8.96 -28.80
N ALA A 870 10.17 8.76 -29.49
CA ALA A 870 8.87 9.25 -29.06
C ALA A 870 8.37 8.64 -27.75
N GLU A 871 8.69 7.38 -27.49
CA GLU A 871 8.27 6.71 -26.26
C GLU A 871 8.96 7.30 -25.02
N LEU A 872 10.27 7.53 -25.09
CA LEU A 872 11.02 8.19 -24.02
C LEU A 872 10.48 9.61 -23.80
N ALA A 873 10.29 10.39 -24.88
CA ALA A 873 9.74 11.75 -24.79
C ALA A 873 8.35 11.79 -24.17
N ALA A 874 7.48 10.86 -24.51
CA ALA A 874 6.15 10.74 -23.92
C ALA A 874 6.22 10.41 -22.42
N ARG A 875 7.13 9.52 -22.03
CA ARG A 875 7.34 9.17 -20.62
C ARG A 875 7.88 10.35 -19.83
N GLU A 876 8.85 11.06 -20.38
CA GLU A 876 9.42 12.29 -19.78
C GLU A 876 8.37 13.39 -19.61
N ALA A 877 7.48 13.55 -20.58
CA ALA A 877 6.39 14.52 -20.49
C ALA A 877 5.44 14.22 -19.30
N LEU A 878 5.28 12.95 -18.89
CA LEU A 878 4.51 12.55 -17.72
C LEU A 878 5.30 12.60 -16.41
N VAL A 879 6.63 12.52 -16.44
CA VAL A 879 7.49 12.59 -15.25
C VAL A 879 7.77 14.04 -14.85
N ALA A 880 8.06 14.92 -15.81
CA ALA A 880 8.45 16.30 -15.53
C ALA A 880 7.45 17.13 -14.68
N PRO A 881 6.12 16.98 -14.80
CA PRO A 881 5.19 17.66 -13.88
C PRO A 881 5.35 17.21 -12.43
N GLN A 882 5.65 15.93 -12.18
CA GLN A 882 5.87 15.37 -10.84
C GLN A 882 7.16 15.93 -10.22
N GLU A 883 8.25 16.04 -11.03
CA GLU A 883 9.50 16.67 -10.62
C GLU A 883 9.25 18.15 -10.22
N ARG A 884 8.49 18.89 -11.03
CA ARG A 884 8.15 20.29 -10.74
C ARG A 884 7.32 20.46 -9.48
N LEU A 885 6.36 19.55 -9.23
CA LEU A 885 5.56 19.56 -8.00
C LEU A 885 6.45 19.45 -6.76
N VAL A 886 7.39 18.50 -6.74
CA VAL A 886 8.32 18.33 -5.62
C VAL A 886 9.12 19.61 -5.39
N GLY A 887 9.64 20.21 -6.47
CA GLY A 887 10.33 21.49 -6.40
C GLY A 887 9.47 22.64 -5.87
N ALA A 888 8.21 22.73 -6.29
CA ALA A 888 7.26 23.75 -5.83
C ALA A 888 6.92 23.55 -4.34
N LEU A 889 6.65 22.32 -3.91
CA LEU A 889 6.34 22.02 -2.51
C LEU A 889 7.48 22.43 -1.58
N VAL A 890 8.71 22.02 -1.88
CA VAL A 890 9.87 22.35 -1.00
C VAL A 890 10.11 23.85 -0.94
N ARG A 891 10.07 24.54 -2.08
CA ARG A 891 10.20 26.01 -2.12
C ARG A 891 9.08 26.75 -1.38
N GLY A 892 7.87 26.18 -1.38
CA GLY A 892 6.71 26.70 -0.64
C GLY A 892 6.72 26.38 0.86
N GLY A 893 7.72 25.63 1.35
CA GLY A 893 7.81 25.21 2.75
C GLY A 893 7.05 23.90 3.06
N GLY A 894 6.56 23.20 2.04
CA GLY A 894 5.98 21.87 2.16
C GLY A 894 7.02 20.81 2.53
N ARG A 895 6.59 19.74 3.18
CA ARG A 895 7.46 18.70 3.73
C ARG A 895 7.49 17.48 2.79
N VAL A 896 8.56 17.36 1.99
CA VAL A 896 8.81 16.21 1.12
C VAL A 896 9.79 15.25 1.79
N ILE A 897 9.47 13.96 1.81
CA ILE A 897 10.33 12.88 2.30
C ILE A 897 10.58 11.87 1.18
N ALA A 898 11.86 11.53 0.95
CA ALA A 898 12.22 10.63 -0.15
C ALA A 898 11.86 9.18 0.15
N GLY A 899 11.20 8.53 -0.80
CA GLY A 899 10.83 7.13 -0.73
C GLY A 899 10.50 6.57 -2.11
N THR A 900 10.53 5.25 -2.28
CA THR A 900 10.59 4.63 -3.60
C THR A 900 9.50 3.60 -3.91
N ASP A 901 8.82 3.09 -2.89
CA ASP A 901 7.90 1.95 -3.00
C ASP A 901 8.59 0.68 -3.57
N SER A 902 9.92 0.53 -3.26
CA SER A 902 10.63 -0.70 -3.59
C SER A 902 10.01 -1.90 -2.85
N PRO A 903 9.98 -3.12 -3.44
CA PRO A 903 10.82 -3.62 -4.52
C PRO A 903 10.26 -3.49 -5.95
N ILE A 904 9.26 -2.65 -6.21
CA ILE A 904 8.78 -2.41 -7.59
C ILE A 904 9.96 -1.99 -8.48
N ASN A 905 10.86 -1.15 -7.95
CA ASN A 905 12.17 -0.83 -8.51
C ASN A 905 13.27 -1.30 -7.55
N PRO A 906 14.51 -1.52 -8.02
CA PRO A 906 15.59 -2.06 -7.20
C PRO A 906 15.89 -1.20 -5.96
N TYR A 907 15.98 -1.82 -4.79
CA TYR A 907 16.33 -1.16 -3.52
C TYR A 907 17.61 -0.34 -3.63
N GLY A 908 17.66 0.78 -2.91
CA GLY A 908 18.83 1.67 -2.90
C GLY A 908 19.03 2.40 -4.23
N VAL A 909 19.08 1.68 -5.35
CA VAL A 909 19.15 2.29 -6.70
C VAL A 909 17.99 3.24 -6.93
N ALA A 910 16.77 2.80 -6.58
CA ALA A 910 15.57 3.62 -6.72
C ALA A 910 15.63 4.89 -5.85
N LEU A 911 16.15 4.82 -4.61
CA LEU A 911 16.27 6.00 -3.75
C LEU A 911 17.24 7.04 -4.35
N LEU A 912 18.39 6.60 -4.84
CA LEU A 912 19.33 7.52 -5.50
C LEU A 912 18.70 8.15 -6.75
N SER A 913 17.92 7.36 -7.50
CA SER A 913 17.15 7.86 -8.67
C SER A 913 16.07 8.85 -8.26
N GLU A 914 15.39 8.62 -7.16
CA GLU A 914 14.37 9.53 -6.61
C GLU A 914 14.99 10.91 -6.28
N LEU A 915 16.17 10.92 -5.64
CA LEU A 915 16.89 12.17 -5.34
C LEU A 915 17.36 12.89 -6.62
N GLU A 916 17.74 12.17 -7.66
CA GLU A 916 18.05 12.75 -8.97
C GLU A 916 16.84 13.45 -9.59
N HIS A 917 15.64 12.85 -9.49
CA HIS A 917 14.40 13.49 -9.93
C HIS A 917 14.10 14.79 -9.17
N TYR A 918 14.39 14.83 -7.87
CA TYR A 918 14.18 16.03 -7.05
C TYR A 918 15.08 17.17 -7.49
N VAL A 919 16.36 16.86 -7.80
CA VAL A 919 17.28 17.86 -8.37
C VAL A 919 16.83 18.32 -9.76
N ARG A 920 16.32 17.41 -10.62
CA ARG A 920 15.72 17.77 -11.92
C ARG A 920 14.47 18.65 -11.75
N GLY A 921 13.73 18.49 -10.66
CA GLY A 921 12.60 19.33 -10.25
C GLY A 921 13.00 20.71 -9.70
N GLY A 922 14.30 20.99 -9.61
CA GLY A 922 14.84 22.30 -9.23
C GLY A 922 15.23 22.41 -7.74
N LEU A 923 15.38 21.32 -7.02
CA LEU A 923 16.00 21.32 -5.71
C LEU A 923 17.53 21.42 -5.85
N SER A 924 18.17 22.08 -4.88
CA SER A 924 19.60 21.94 -4.72
C SER A 924 19.94 20.51 -4.30
N PRO A 925 21.12 19.95 -4.64
CA PRO A 925 21.53 18.65 -4.13
C PRO A 925 21.48 18.54 -2.59
N ALA A 926 21.80 19.61 -1.88
CA ALA A 926 21.70 19.67 -0.43
C ALA A 926 20.25 19.49 0.05
N ASP A 927 19.28 20.19 -0.54
CA ASP A 927 17.87 20.03 -0.20
C ASP A 927 17.34 18.65 -0.58
N ALA A 928 17.75 18.10 -1.73
CA ALA A 928 17.41 16.73 -2.10
C ALA A 928 17.92 15.70 -1.07
N ILE A 929 19.17 15.80 -0.61
CA ILE A 929 19.73 14.95 0.47
C ILE A 929 18.93 15.13 1.77
N ARG A 930 18.52 16.35 2.10
CA ARG A 930 17.72 16.59 3.30
C ARG A 930 16.37 15.90 3.26
N THR A 931 15.76 15.73 2.10
CA THR A 931 14.51 14.95 1.95
C THR A 931 14.70 13.46 2.29
N ALA A 932 15.93 12.96 2.27
CA ALA A 932 16.29 11.60 2.65
C ALA A 932 17.08 11.53 3.97
N THR A 933 17.12 12.60 4.76
CA THR A 933 17.89 12.62 6.03
C THR A 933 17.16 13.38 7.13
N ALA A 934 17.32 14.69 7.25
CA ALA A 934 16.76 15.51 8.33
C ALA A 934 15.22 15.55 8.29
N VAL A 935 14.63 15.79 7.10
CA VAL A 935 13.18 15.97 6.98
C VAL A 935 12.39 14.72 7.41
N PRO A 936 12.71 13.49 6.93
CA PRO A 936 12.03 12.28 7.40
C PRO A 936 12.34 11.98 8.88
N ALA A 937 13.56 12.22 9.37
CA ALA A 937 13.86 12.04 10.78
C ALA A 937 12.96 12.91 11.68
N GLU A 938 12.76 14.16 11.33
CA GLU A 938 11.83 15.06 12.02
C GLU A 938 10.37 14.60 11.89
N ALA A 939 9.97 14.18 10.68
CA ALA A 939 8.61 13.72 10.40
C ALA A 939 8.21 12.48 11.24
N PHE A 940 9.17 11.59 11.50
CA PHE A 940 8.94 10.35 12.25
C PHE A 940 9.20 10.51 13.76
N GLY A 941 9.48 11.73 14.23
CA GLY A 941 9.81 11.98 15.65
C GLY A 941 11.21 11.50 16.05
N LEU A 942 12.07 11.20 15.08
CA LEU A 942 13.43 10.68 15.29
C LEU A 942 14.51 11.78 15.20
N GLY A 943 14.14 13.03 14.94
CA GLY A 943 15.05 14.14 14.67
C GLY A 943 16.02 14.46 15.82
N ARG A 944 15.67 14.07 17.07
CA ARG A 944 16.58 14.18 18.20
C ARG A 944 17.79 13.25 18.08
N ASP A 945 17.62 12.10 17.47
CA ASP A 945 18.62 11.02 17.41
C ASP A 945 19.20 10.79 16.01
N LEU A 946 18.51 11.18 14.94
CA LEU A 946 18.86 10.87 13.54
C LEU A 946 18.77 12.09 12.62
N GLY A 947 19.17 11.93 11.37
CA GLY A 947 18.94 12.82 10.25
C GLY A 947 20.00 13.90 10.04
N THR A 948 20.84 14.20 11.04
CA THR A 948 21.94 15.17 10.94
C THR A 948 23.18 14.66 11.66
N ILE A 949 24.36 15.18 11.29
CA ILE A 949 25.64 14.84 11.92
C ILE A 949 25.96 15.89 12.99
N GLU A 950 25.57 15.60 14.22
CA GLU A 950 25.71 16.48 15.37
C GLU A 950 26.11 15.68 16.62
N ALA A 951 26.88 16.31 17.53
CA ALA A 951 27.23 15.70 18.82
C ALA A 951 25.94 15.32 19.60
N GLY A 952 25.92 14.14 20.19
CA GLY A 952 24.79 13.55 20.91
C GLY A 952 23.87 12.68 20.07
N LYS A 953 23.85 12.81 18.75
CA LYS A 953 23.05 11.98 17.86
C LYS A 953 23.69 10.61 17.61
N LEU A 954 22.88 9.66 17.15
CA LEU A 954 23.37 8.36 16.69
C LEU A 954 24.31 8.55 15.50
N ALA A 955 25.37 7.78 15.48
CA ALA A 955 26.38 7.86 14.43
C ALA A 955 25.90 7.10 13.17
N ASP A 956 25.06 7.79 12.40
CA ASP A 956 24.57 7.34 11.09
C ASP A 956 25.07 8.30 10.03
N LEU A 957 26.04 7.83 9.23
CA LEU A 957 26.65 8.64 8.19
C LEU A 957 27.13 7.79 7.01
N VAL A 958 27.32 8.45 5.87
CA VAL A 958 27.76 7.84 4.63
C VAL A 958 29.01 8.56 4.14
N VAL A 959 30.03 7.81 3.79
CA VAL A 959 31.22 8.32 3.10
C VAL A 959 31.08 8.07 1.61
N VAL A 960 31.17 9.13 0.82
CA VAL A 960 31.01 9.14 -0.63
C VAL A 960 32.30 9.58 -1.29
N ASP A 961 32.76 8.82 -2.29
CA ASP A 961 33.91 9.18 -3.13
C ASP A 961 33.49 10.19 -4.19
N GLY A 962 33.40 11.46 -3.83
CA GLY A 962 32.96 12.54 -4.69
C GLY A 962 32.37 13.72 -3.94
N ASP A 963 31.62 14.56 -4.64
CA ASP A 963 30.95 15.73 -4.08
C ASP A 963 29.44 15.70 -4.43
N PRO A 964 28.61 15.03 -3.62
CA PRO A 964 27.18 14.92 -3.89
C PRO A 964 26.43 16.23 -3.76
N LEU A 965 27.06 17.28 -3.19
CA LEU A 965 26.47 18.62 -3.10
C LEU A 965 26.70 19.43 -4.39
N ALA A 966 27.73 19.09 -5.14
CA ALA A 966 27.95 19.62 -6.48
C ALA A 966 27.18 18.79 -7.52
N ARG A 967 27.15 17.47 -7.34
CA ARG A 967 26.54 16.54 -8.29
C ARG A 967 25.87 15.38 -7.54
N ILE A 968 24.56 15.37 -7.47
CA ILE A 968 23.78 14.41 -6.68
C ILE A 968 24.10 12.95 -7.05
N THR A 969 24.45 12.66 -8.32
CA THR A 969 24.82 11.32 -8.79
C THR A 969 26.11 10.79 -8.14
N ASP A 970 26.91 11.60 -7.48
CA ASP A 970 28.06 11.13 -6.74
C ASP A 970 27.67 10.29 -5.52
N LEU A 971 26.42 10.35 -5.01
CA LEU A 971 25.90 9.41 -4.01
C LEU A 971 25.99 7.95 -4.47
N ARG A 972 25.98 7.67 -5.76
CA ARG A 972 26.19 6.34 -6.34
C ARG A 972 27.55 5.74 -5.95
N ARG A 973 28.51 6.59 -5.54
CA ARG A 973 29.89 6.22 -5.16
C ARG A 973 30.05 6.09 -3.64
N THR A 974 29.01 5.54 -2.98
CA THR A 974 29.08 5.19 -1.57
C THR A 974 30.22 4.20 -1.34
N ARG A 975 31.19 4.58 -0.49
CA ARG A 975 32.36 3.76 -0.14
C ARG A 975 32.13 2.96 1.14
N LEU A 976 31.50 3.57 2.13
CA LEU A 976 31.13 2.92 3.36
C LEU A 976 29.95 3.65 4.03
N THR A 977 29.27 2.91 4.88
CA THR A 977 28.14 3.40 5.69
C THR A 977 28.47 3.14 7.15
N VAL A 978 28.24 4.13 8.02
CA VAL A 978 28.26 3.94 9.46
C VAL A 978 26.82 3.95 9.96
N ARG A 979 26.44 2.88 10.64
CA ARG A 979 25.09 2.74 11.23
C ARG A 979 25.22 2.47 12.74
N GLY A 980 24.80 3.44 13.57
CA GLY A 980 24.93 3.35 15.02
C GLY A 980 26.38 3.09 15.48
N GLY A 981 27.34 3.75 14.85
CA GLY A 981 28.77 3.64 15.13
C GLY A 981 29.47 2.42 14.52
N VAL A 982 28.73 1.46 13.96
CA VAL A 982 29.32 0.32 13.26
C VAL A 982 29.67 0.71 11.83
N VAL A 983 30.95 0.52 11.45
CA VAL A 983 31.44 0.82 10.11
C VAL A 983 31.21 -0.36 9.18
N HIS A 984 30.54 -0.12 8.06
CA HIS A 984 30.22 -1.08 7.02
C HIS A 984 30.85 -0.66 5.68
N PRO A 985 32.09 -1.06 5.38
CA PRO A 985 32.67 -0.87 4.05
C PRO A 985 31.89 -1.65 3.00
N VAL A 986 31.66 -1.04 1.83
CA VAL A 986 30.85 -1.66 0.77
C VAL A 986 31.43 -3.00 0.32
N ASP A 987 32.76 -3.09 0.17
CA ASP A 987 33.46 -4.33 -0.19
C ASP A 987 33.20 -5.47 0.80
N ARG A 988 33.14 -5.18 2.10
CA ARG A 988 32.77 -6.17 3.13
C ARG A 988 31.30 -6.58 3.04
N LEU A 989 30.40 -5.63 2.74
CA LEU A 989 28.99 -5.95 2.53
C LEU A 989 28.76 -6.84 1.30
N LEU A 990 29.66 -6.78 0.31
CA LEU A 990 29.60 -7.61 -0.91
C LEU A 990 30.22 -9.00 -0.73
N ALA A 991 30.94 -9.24 0.34
CA ALA A 991 31.57 -10.54 0.59
C ALA A 991 30.50 -11.63 0.79
N PRO A 992 30.68 -12.85 0.26
CA PRO A 992 29.83 -13.99 0.57
C PRO A 992 29.85 -14.27 2.08
N ARG A 993 28.72 -14.69 2.62
CA ARG A 993 28.62 -15.22 4.00
C ARG A 993 28.79 -16.70 4.07
#